data_46b7d7c1443a8ad7d3186cd23e90b42f
#
_entry.id   46b7d7c1443a8ad7d3186cd23e90b42f
#
_cell.length_a   1.000
_cell.length_b   1.000
_cell.length_c   1.000
_cell.angle_alpha   90.00
_cell.angle_beta   90.00
_cell.angle_gamma   90.00
#
_symmetry.space_group_name_H-M   'P 1'
#
loop_
_entity.id
_entity.type
_entity.pdbx_description
1 polymer ?
#
loop_
_entity_poly.entity_id
_entity_poly.type
_entity_poly.pdbx_seq_one_letter_code
_entity_poly.pdbx_strand_id
1 'polypeptide(L)'
;MQLWLLLAIGLLSADTALERGQEAFRRRDFTTAEKEFLQAIREEPSNARAHKFLGMVYTAEERFQRAEEPFRQACAIDPKEENACYYLGRVYYTLNRYEDSLAAFDKALQNASEKGRTFYGMALTLEAMGRDAEAEQDFKESIRAGEKSALQAYGMFLFRHGRTEESLAALRNAGAKEELERVTNSLGKSPGTKARREPQPLRFESRPLDMIVNNGATGRKYLVETMIAGIAIFDYDNDGWPDIFIANGASLPGLEKTDAGFSNRLFHNNRDGTFEDVTAKAGIAGRGYSMGVAAADYDNDGWVDLFVTGVRSNALYRNRGDGTFEDVTARAGVGGDGSWAVAAAWLDYDNDGWLDLFVVRYLVWDPAHELNCGVQRPGMRGYCHPQHFQPLPNALYHNQRNGTFRDVSIESGIAQYRGKGMGVAIGDYDLDGRMDIFVANDTVPNFLFHNEGSGKFREVGVPAWIAYNGDARALSSMGADFRDYDNDGREDIFVTALSNETFPLFRNLPEGGFIDLSIPSRIAAGSVPWSGWSTGIFDFNNDGLKDIFTANGNVIDNAEMISSRKSRQPNTVFTNRGDGTFRMETLPGAAFHRGAAFGDLDRDGRIDVAVTRLNENPVVLRNITDQSGHWIQLRLVGTKSNRDGIGAWIHIVTESGDQWNRVTTSVGYGSSSDRVVHFGLGNESVIKTISIDWPSGIRQRLENVQADRFLTIEER
;
A
#
# COMPACT_ATOMS: atom_id res chain seq x y z
N MET A 1 -39.28 50.45 65.38
CA MET A 1 -37.83 50.12 65.22
C MET A 1 -37.75 48.71 64.72
N GLN A 2 -37.85 48.53 63.40
CA GLN A 2 -37.89 47.24 62.72
C GLN A 2 -36.67 46.99 61.91
N LEU A 3 -36.04 45.87 62.16
CA LEU A 3 -34.90 45.29 61.47
C LEU A 3 -35.30 44.89 60.04
N TRP A 4 -34.59 45.35 59.04
CA TRP A 4 -34.61 44.80 57.69
C TRP A 4 -33.33 43.98 57.48
N LEU A 5 -33.49 42.65 57.53
CA LEU A 5 -32.49 41.70 57.11
C LEU A 5 -32.60 41.54 55.60
N LEU A 6 -31.64 42.08 54.85
CA LEU A 6 -31.47 41.76 53.44
C LEU A 6 -30.80 40.41 53.29
N LEU A 7 -31.57 39.40 52.90
CA LEU A 7 -31.07 38.14 52.35
C LEU A 7 -30.52 38.44 50.92
N ALA A 8 -29.24 38.53 50.81
CA ALA A 8 -28.56 38.41 49.54
C ALA A 8 -28.49 36.92 49.17
N ILE A 9 -29.48 36.42 48.45
CA ILE A 9 -29.37 35.13 47.77
C ILE A 9 -28.50 35.35 46.56
N GLY A 10 -27.22 34.99 46.70
CA GLY A 10 -26.35 34.83 45.53
C GLY A 10 -26.92 33.70 44.68
N LEU A 11 -27.54 34.06 43.58
CA LEU A 11 -27.79 33.15 42.48
C LEU A 11 -26.42 32.70 41.95
N LEU A 12 -25.93 31.57 42.43
CA LEU A 12 -24.97 30.77 41.72
C LEU A 12 -25.69 30.34 40.43
N SER A 13 -25.39 31.02 39.31
CA SER A 13 -25.80 30.55 38.01
C SER A 13 -25.20 29.14 37.85
N ALA A 14 -26.05 28.13 37.77
CA ALA A 14 -25.57 26.80 37.45
C ALA A 14 -24.86 26.88 36.09
N ASP A 15 -23.61 26.41 36.00
CA ASP A 15 -22.86 26.37 34.74
C ASP A 15 -23.72 25.67 33.70
N THR A 16 -23.80 26.29 32.51
CA THR A 16 -24.50 25.71 31.36
C THR A 16 -23.80 24.42 30.88
N ALA A 17 -24.52 23.54 30.21
CA ALA A 17 -23.90 22.34 29.63
C ALA A 17 -22.72 22.72 28.69
N LEU A 18 -22.82 23.83 27.99
CA LEU A 18 -21.73 24.36 27.16
C LEU A 18 -20.50 24.72 28.00
N GLU A 19 -20.65 25.43 29.11
CA GLU A 19 -19.54 25.82 29.99
C GLU A 19 -18.87 24.61 30.64
N ARG A 20 -19.65 23.64 31.12
CA ARG A 20 -19.13 22.37 31.68
C ARG A 20 -18.38 21.57 30.63
N GLY A 21 -18.88 21.51 29.38
CA GLY A 21 -18.22 20.87 28.26
C GLY A 21 -16.88 21.53 27.92
N GLN A 22 -16.83 22.88 27.92
CA GLN A 22 -15.59 23.64 27.68
C GLN A 22 -14.55 23.42 28.78
N GLU A 23 -14.97 23.33 30.04
CA GLU A 23 -14.07 23.05 31.15
C GLU A 23 -13.51 21.60 31.07
N ALA A 24 -14.36 20.61 30.74
CA ALA A 24 -13.94 19.24 30.53
C ALA A 24 -12.95 19.15 29.34
N PHE A 25 -13.21 19.87 28.24
CA PHE A 25 -12.32 19.93 27.08
C PHE A 25 -10.94 20.50 27.43
N ARG A 26 -10.88 21.59 28.20
CA ARG A 26 -9.61 22.16 28.69
C ARG A 26 -8.80 21.17 29.55
N ARG A 27 -9.48 20.32 30.32
CA ARG A 27 -8.85 19.26 31.13
C ARG A 27 -8.52 17.99 30.33
N ARG A 28 -8.79 17.98 29.02
CA ARG A 28 -8.68 16.80 28.14
C ARG A 28 -9.54 15.60 28.56
N ASP A 29 -10.60 15.84 29.32
CA ASP A 29 -11.65 14.84 29.60
C ASP A 29 -12.66 14.84 28.43
N PHE A 30 -12.26 14.22 27.33
CA PHE A 30 -13.03 14.22 26.09
C PHE A 30 -14.36 13.45 26.22
N THR A 31 -14.41 12.42 27.06
CA THR A 31 -15.65 11.68 27.34
C THR A 31 -16.71 12.56 27.99
N THR A 32 -16.34 13.31 29.02
CA THR A 32 -17.25 14.26 29.69
C THR A 32 -17.58 15.42 28.74
N ALA A 33 -16.60 15.93 27.99
CA ALA A 33 -16.80 17.02 27.05
C ALA A 33 -17.81 16.62 25.95
N GLU A 34 -17.68 15.45 25.32
CA GLU A 34 -18.64 14.92 24.34
C GLU A 34 -20.06 14.90 24.90
N LYS A 35 -20.23 14.34 26.09
CA LYS A 35 -21.53 14.23 26.75
C LYS A 35 -22.17 15.61 26.98
N GLU A 36 -21.43 16.55 27.53
CA GLU A 36 -21.92 17.91 27.84
C GLU A 36 -22.22 18.72 26.58
N PHE A 37 -21.39 18.64 25.51
CA PHE A 37 -21.70 19.32 24.25
C PHE A 37 -22.90 18.70 23.56
N LEU A 38 -23.09 17.38 23.58
CA LEU A 38 -24.32 16.75 23.09
C LEU A 38 -25.55 17.18 23.89
N GLN A 39 -25.40 17.44 25.19
CA GLN A 39 -26.48 18.00 26.01
C GLN A 39 -26.78 19.44 25.62
N ALA A 40 -25.76 20.28 25.43
CA ALA A 40 -25.92 21.67 25.00
C ALA A 40 -26.62 21.76 23.63
N ILE A 41 -26.29 20.87 22.69
CA ILE A 41 -26.95 20.77 21.38
C ILE A 41 -28.43 20.32 21.51
N ARG A 42 -28.74 19.41 22.43
CA ARG A 42 -30.13 19.02 22.71
C ARG A 42 -30.96 20.17 23.27
N GLU A 43 -30.35 20.97 24.17
CA GLU A 43 -30.98 22.16 24.77
C GLU A 43 -31.19 23.28 23.76
N GLU A 44 -30.19 23.49 22.87
CA GLU A 44 -30.20 24.54 21.84
C GLU A 44 -29.59 24.00 20.53
N PRO A 45 -30.39 23.39 19.64
CA PRO A 45 -29.89 22.81 18.38
C PRO A 45 -29.21 23.80 17.44
N SER A 46 -29.49 25.10 17.57
CA SER A 46 -28.89 26.17 16.79
C SER A 46 -27.63 26.78 17.45
N ASN A 47 -27.07 26.17 18.47
CA ASN A 47 -25.86 26.65 19.14
C ASN A 47 -24.61 26.29 18.34
N ALA A 48 -24.17 27.17 17.42
CA ALA A 48 -22.98 26.96 16.58
C ALA A 48 -21.73 26.62 17.40
N ARG A 49 -21.58 27.24 18.57
CA ARG A 49 -20.42 27.06 19.45
C ARG A 49 -20.38 25.66 20.05
N ALA A 50 -21.53 25.12 20.49
CA ALA A 50 -21.62 23.75 20.98
C ALA A 50 -21.26 22.72 19.90
N HIS A 51 -21.76 22.91 18.68
CA HIS A 51 -21.39 22.09 17.53
C HIS A 51 -19.89 22.18 17.23
N LYS A 52 -19.29 23.39 17.21
CA LYS A 52 -17.85 23.56 16.97
C LYS A 52 -17.02 22.79 18.01
N PHE A 53 -17.31 22.95 19.29
CA PHE A 53 -16.55 22.24 20.33
C PHE A 53 -16.74 20.73 20.29
N LEU A 54 -17.92 20.23 19.91
CA LEU A 54 -18.11 18.81 19.69
C LEU A 54 -17.22 18.29 18.54
N GLY A 55 -17.14 19.04 17.44
CA GLY A 55 -16.22 18.75 16.35
C GLY A 55 -14.75 18.74 16.78
N MET A 56 -14.36 19.69 17.67
CA MET A 56 -13.01 19.73 18.25
C MET A 56 -12.72 18.52 19.13
N VAL A 57 -13.68 18.04 19.92
CA VAL A 57 -13.54 16.78 20.70
C VAL A 57 -13.24 15.62 19.76
N TYR A 58 -14.04 15.41 18.72
CA TYR A 58 -13.83 14.34 17.78
C TYR A 58 -12.51 14.45 17.03
N THR A 59 -12.06 15.67 16.71
CA THR A 59 -10.75 15.90 16.10
C THR A 59 -9.61 15.56 17.06
N ALA A 60 -9.74 15.92 18.36
CA ALA A 60 -8.73 15.61 19.37
C ALA A 60 -8.61 14.11 19.66
N GLU A 61 -9.64 13.33 19.37
CA GLU A 61 -9.67 11.86 19.45
C GLU A 61 -9.40 11.20 18.07
N GLU A 62 -8.98 11.97 17.06
CA GLU A 62 -8.73 11.51 15.68
C GLU A 62 -9.94 10.87 14.98
N ARG A 63 -11.14 11.14 15.47
CA ARG A 63 -12.43 10.65 14.96
C ARG A 63 -12.95 11.57 13.86
N PHE A 64 -12.15 11.82 12.81
CA PHE A 64 -12.38 12.86 11.80
C PHE A 64 -13.72 12.73 11.06
N GLN A 65 -14.16 11.50 10.74
CA GLN A 65 -15.45 11.25 10.10
C GLN A 65 -16.62 11.70 10.99
N ARG A 66 -16.47 11.62 12.32
CA ARG A 66 -17.47 12.11 13.27
C ARG A 66 -17.39 13.62 13.47
N ALA A 67 -16.22 14.22 13.25
CA ALA A 67 -16.01 15.67 13.36
C ALA A 67 -16.69 16.46 12.23
N GLU A 68 -16.89 15.84 11.06
CA GLU A 68 -17.45 16.49 9.86
C GLU A 68 -18.80 17.14 10.15
N GLU A 69 -19.79 16.36 10.62
CA GLU A 69 -21.15 16.84 10.80
C GLU A 69 -21.26 17.98 11.81
N PRO A 70 -20.66 17.90 13.02
CA PRO A 70 -20.62 19.03 13.95
C PRO A 70 -20.01 20.31 13.37
N PHE A 71 -18.86 20.24 12.69
CA PHE A 71 -18.27 21.43 12.08
C PHE A 71 -19.11 21.97 10.91
N ARG A 72 -19.75 21.11 10.13
CA ARG A 72 -20.65 21.51 9.05
C ARG A 72 -21.86 22.26 9.61
N GLN A 73 -22.44 21.79 10.70
CA GLN A 73 -23.53 22.47 11.39
C GLN A 73 -23.07 23.80 11.96
N ALA A 74 -21.94 23.85 12.66
CA ALA A 74 -21.40 25.11 13.19
C ALA A 74 -21.17 26.15 12.10
N CYS A 75 -20.53 25.78 10.98
CA CYS A 75 -20.27 26.64 9.83
C CYS A 75 -21.57 27.07 9.10
N ALA A 76 -22.60 26.24 9.10
CA ALA A 76 -23.89 26.57 8.47
C ALA A 76 -24.76 27.48 9.35
N ILE A 77 -24.78 27.25 10.67
CA ILE A 77 -25.57 28.02 11.62
C ILE A 77 -25.00 29.44 11.75
N ASP A 78 -23.70 29.56 11.97
CA ASP A 78 -23.02 30.87 12.06
C ASP A 78 -21.63 30.80 11.38
N PRO A 79 -21.55 31.24 10.11
CA PRO A 79 -20.25 31.31 9.42
C PRO A 79 -19.21 32.22 10.05
N LYS A 80 -19.65 33.11 10.99
CA LYS A 80 -18.78 34.00 11.75
C LYS A 80 -18.34 33.41 13.09
N GLU A 81 -18.91 32.25 13.51
CA GLU A 81 -18.40 31.55 14.68
C GLU A 81 -16.92 31.21 14.43
N GLU A 82 -16.08 31.66 15.36
CA GLU A 82 -14.63 31.68 15.21
C GLU A 82 -14.07 30.32 14.71
N ASN A 83 -13.52 30.33 13.51
CA ASN A 83 -12.84 29.21 12.88
C ASN A 83 -13.69 27.96 12.57
N ALA A 84 -15.03 27.97 12.69
CA ALA A 84 -15.86 26.80 12.42
C ALA A 84 -15.67 26.27 10.99
N CYS A 85 -15.78 27.15 9.99
CA CYS A 85 -15.56 26.80 8.58
C CYS A 85 -14.09 26.42 8.29
N TYR A 86 -13.12 27.03 8.97
CA TYR A 86 -11.70 26.65 8.88
C TYR A 86 -11.47 25.21 9.38
N TYR A 87 -12.02 24.86 10.55
CA TYR A 87 -11.90 23.49 11.05
C TYR A 87 -12.61 22.48 10.15
N LEU A 88 -13.73 22.84 9.54
CA LEU A 88 -14.39 22.02 8.52
C LEU A 88 -13.47 21.78 7.32
N GLY A 89 -12.80 22.83 6.81
CA GLY A 89 -11.81 22.71 5.74
C GLY A 89 -10.67 21.78 6.12
N ARG A 90 -10.15 21.91 7.35
CA ARG A 90 -9.10 21.02 7.89
C ARG A 90 -9.56 19.55 7.96
N VAL A 91 -10.80 19.31 8.41
CA VAL A 91 -11.36 17.93 8.45
C VAL A 91 -11.51 17.37 7.04
N TYR A 92 -12.01 18.15 6.09
CA TYR A 92 -12.11 17.71 4.70
C TYR A 92 -10.73 17.42 4.08
N TYR A 93 -9.72 18.25 4.33
CA TYR A 93 -8.34 17.99 3.93
C TYR A 93 -7.85 16.66 4.51
N THR A 94 -8.03 16.43 5.80
CA THR A 94 -7.65 15.19 6.48
C THR A 94 -8.39 13.97 5.95
N LEU A 95 -9.61 14.14 5.45
CA LEU A 95 -10.39 13.10 4.80
C LEU A 95 -10.11 12.99 3.28
N ASN A 96 -9.12 13.72 2.76
CA ASN A 96 -8.73 13.83 1.35
C ASN A 96 -9.89 14.24 0.42
N ARG A 97 -10.85 14.99 0.98
CA ARG A 97 -11.98 15.60 0.24
C ARG A 97 -11.59 17.03 -0.15
N TYR A 98 -10.66 17.14 -1.06
CA TYR A 98 -9.95 18.39 -1.34
C TYR A 98 -10.84 19.49 -1.91
N GLU A 99 -11.79 19.20 -2.82
CA GLU A 99 -12.76 20.17 -3.33
C GLU A 99 -13.66 20.73 -2.21
N ASP A 100 -14.15 19.86 -1.34
CA ASP A 100 -14.95 20.26 -0.18
C ASP A 100 -14.11 21.08 0.80
N SER A 101 -12.83 20.74 0.95
CA SER A 101 -11.86 21.46 1.77
C SER A 101 -11.69 22.90 1.27
N LEU A 102 -11.41 23.09 -0.03
CA LEU A 102 -11.30 24.42 -0.62
C LEU A 102 -12.59 25.24 -0.45
N ALA A 103 -13.76 24.63 -0.72
CA ALA A 103 -15.05 25.30 -0.56
C ALA A 103 -15.31 25.75 0.90
N ALA A 104 -14.85 24.97 1.88
CA ALA A 104 -14.95 25.32 3.29
C ALA A 104 -13.95 26.42 3.67
N PHE A 105 -12.72 26.38 3.17
CA PHE A 105 -11.71 27.43 3.37
C PHE A 105 -12.12 28.76 2.68
N ASP A 106 -12.73 28.73 1.49
CA ASP A 106 -13.28 29.94 0.84
C ASP A 106 -14.33 30.62 1.72
N LYS A 107 -15.21 29.87 2.35
CA LYS A 107 -16.18 30.41 3.33
C LYS A 107 -15.46 30.95 4.55
N ALA A 108 -14.45 30.28 5.05
CA ALA A 108 -13.65 30.74 6.17
C ALA A 108 -12.94 32.05 5.83
N LEU A 109 -12.35 32.16 4.62
CA LEU A 109 -11.60 33.36 4.17
C LEU A 109 -12.46 34.64 4.12
N GLN A 110 -13.75 34.51 3.79
CA GLN A 110 -14.69 35.65 3.77
C GLN A 110 -14.94 36.22 5.15
N ASN A 111 -14.75 35.43 6.22
CA ASN A 111 -15.11 35.82 7.60
C ASN A 111 -13.93 35.74 8.58
N ALA A 112 -12.73 35.38 8.15
CA ALA A 112 -11.60 35.10 9.02
C ALA A 112 -10.96 36.36 9.59
N SER A 113 -10.75 36.36 10.90
CA SER A 113 -9.83 37.27 11.58
C SER A 113 -8.36 36.89 11.30
N GLU A 114 -8.05 35.62 11.00
CA GLU A 114 -6.72 35.11 10.74
C GLU A 114 -6.64 34.47 9.33
N LYS A 115 -6.54 35.33 8.31
CA LYS A 115 -6.48 34.90 6.91
C LYS A 115 -5.26 34.02 6.60
N GLY A 116 -4.14 34.24 7.31
CA GLY A 116 -2.89 33.49 7.08
C GLY A 116 -3.07 32.02 7.23
N ARG A 117 -3.73 31.54 8.29
CA ARG A 117 -4.01 30.11 8.52
C ARG A 117 -4.92 29.51 7.45
N THR A 118 -5.87 30.30 6.97
CA THR A 118 -6.80 29.83 5.92
C THR A 118 -6.07 29.67 4.59
N PHE A 119 -5.27 30.66 4.16
CA PHE A 119 -4.41 30.52 2.97
C PHE A 119 -3.43 29.34 3.11
N TYR A 120 -2.86 29.11 4.29
CA TYR A 120 -2.01 27.94 4.54
C TYR A 120 -2.76 26.61 4.30
N GLY A 121 -3.97 26.49 4.83
CA GLY A 121 -4.82 25.31 4.60
C GLY A 121 -5.20 25.12 3.12
N MET A 122 -5.51 26.23 2.42
CA MET A 122 -5.76 26.20 0.97
C MET A 122 -4.53 25.78 0.18
N ALA A 123 -3.35 26.33 0.50
CA ALA A 123 -2.10 25.98 -0.16
C ALA A 123 -1.79 24.48 -0.06
N LEU A 124 -1.91 23.88 1.13
CA LEU A 124 -1.74 22.44 1.32
C LEU A 124 -2.77 21.64 0.52
N THR A 125 -4.01 22.10 0.47
CA THR A 125 -5.08 21.44 -0.27
C THR A 125 -4.84 21.49 -1.78
N LEU A 126 -4.42 22.64 -2.30
CA LEU A 126 -4.10 22.82 -3.72
C LEU A 126 -2.87 22.02 -4.14
N GLU A 127 -1.83 21.94 -3.30
CA GLU A 127 -0.68 21.08 -3.51
C GLU A 127 -1.13 19.62 -3.62
N ALA A 128 -1.96 19.14 -2.68
CA ALA A 128 -2.49 17.78 -2.70
C ALA A 128 -3.34 17.48 -3.96
N MET A 129 -3.95 18.50 -4.57
CA MET A 129 -4.65 18.40 -5.85
C MET A 129 -3.74 18.51 -7.08
N GLY A 130 -2.45 18.74 -6.92
CA GLY A 130 -1.50 19.01 -8.02
C GLY A 130 -1.70 20.35 -8.71
N ARG A 131 -2.38 21.31 -8.04
CA ARG A 131 -2.59 22.69 -8.52
C ARG A 131 -1.45 23.59 -8.04
N ASP A 132 -0.21 23.25 -8.40
CA ASP A 132 1.03 23.76 -7.82
C ASP A 132 1.18 25.30 -7.91
N ALA A 133 0.78 25.90 -9.04
CA ALA A 133 0.88 27.35 -9.23
C ALA A 133 -0.04 28.14 -8.27
N GLU A 134 -1.22 27.60 -8.01
CA GLU A 134 -2.19 28.18 -7.08
C GLU A 134 -1.75 27.93 -5.63
N ALA A 135 -1.24 26.73 -5.33
CA ALA A 135 -0.67 26.40 -4.03
C ALA A 135 0.48 27.37 -3.67
N GLU A 136 1.39 27.62 -4.61
CA GLU A 136 2.50 28.55 -4.40
C GLU A 136 2.01 29.98 -4.11
N GLN A 137 0.98 30.42 -4.82
CA GLN A 137 0.36 31.74 -4.56
C GLN A 137 -0.20 31.82 -3.13
N ASP A 138 -0.95 30.81 -2.70
CA ASP A 138 -1.57 30.77 -1.38
C ASP A 138 -0.54 30.61 -0.26
N PHE A 139 0.56 29.86 -0.45
CA PHE A 139 1.70 29.88 0.48
C PHE A 139 2.26 31.30 0.65
N LYS A 140 2.46 32.04 -0.45
CA LYS A 140 2.96 33.42 -0.40
C LYS A 140 2.00 34.38 0.29
N GLU A 141 0.68 34.25 0.06
CA GLU A 141 -0.33 35.05 0.77
C GLU A 141 -0.38 34.70 2.26
N SER A 142 -0.25 33.41 2.62
CA SER A 142 -0.17 32.98 4.01
C SER A 142 1.04 33.58 4.75
N ILE A 143 2.22 33.57 4.09
CA ILE A 143 3.46 34.17 4.61
C ILE A 143 3.29 35.68 4.80
N ARG A 144 2.70 36.38 3.82
CA ARG A 144 2.40 37.84 3.91
C ARG A 144 1.45 38.17 5.05
N ALA A 145 0.50 37.27 5.32
CA ALA A 145 -0.44 37.38 6.43
C ALA A 145 0.16 37.01 7.79
N GLY A 146 1.42 36.61 7.85
CA GLY A 146 2.16 36.35 9.08
C GLY A 146 1.96 34.96 9.70
N GLU A 147 1.47 33.95 8.94
CA GLU A 147 1.37 32.57 9.42
C GLU A 147 2.77 31.97 9.58
N LYS A 148 3.12 31.60 10.81
CA LYS A 148 4.49 31.17 11.15
C LYS A 148 4.88 29.85 10.48
N SER A 149 3.94 28.92 10.35
CA SER A 149 4.19 27.60 9.77
C SER A 149 4.31 27.64 8.23
N ALA A 150 3.80 28.71 7.60
CA ALA A 150 3.71 28.78 6.14
C ALA A 150 5.08 28.85 5.46
N LEU A 151 6.06 29.53 6.03
CA LEU A 151 7.38 29.67 5.41
C LEU A 151 8.16 28.33 5.42
N GLN A 152 8.06 27.59 6.50
CA GLN A 152 8.64 26.23 6.59
C GLN A 152 7.98 25.28 5.59
N ALA A 153 6.64 25.25 5.57
CA ALA A 153 5.90 24.42 4.63
C ALA A 153 6.17 24.80 3.16
N TYR A 154 6.29 26.12 2.88
CA TYR A 154 6.68 26.60 1.56
C TYR A 154 8.10 26.18 1.18
N GLY A 155 9.03 26.15 2.13
CA GLY A 155 10.37 25.59 1.91
C GLY A 155 10.33 24.13 1.51
N MET A 156 9.53 23.31 2.17
CA MET A 156 9.34 21.91 1.82
C MET A 156 8.58 21.72 0.50
N PHE A 157 7.58 22.59 0.21
CA PHE A 157 6.94 22.63 -1.11
C PHE A 157 7.96 22.87 -2.23
N LEU A 158 8.84 23.86 -2.09
CA LEU A 158 9.89 24.16 -3.07
C LEU A 158 10.84 22.98 -3.28
N PHE A 159 11.20 22.30 -2.18
CA PHE A 159 12.05 21.10 -2.26
C PHE A 159 11.40 19.98 -3.07
N ARG A 160 10.13 19.63 -2.76
CA ARG A 160 9.38 18.61 -3.49
C ARG A 160 9.23 18.92 -4.98
N HIS A 161 9.31 20.21 -5.36
CA HIS A 161 9.23 20.67 -6.75
C HIS A 161 10.61 20.92 -7.39
N GLY A 162 11.70 20.40 -6.81
CA GLY A 162 13.05 20.48 -7.34
C GLY A 162 13.72 21.87 -7.26
N ARG A 163 13.09 22.84 -6.58
CA ARG A 163 13.60 24.21 -6.41
C ARG A 163 14.48 24.31 -5.16
N THR A 164 15.53 23.53 -5.13
CA THR A 164 16.33 23.26 -3.94
C THR A 164 16.99 24.48 -3.32
N GLU A 165 17.59 25.36 -4.11
CA GLU A 165 18.25 26.57 -3.60
C GLU A 165 17.23 27.53 -2.92
N GLU A 166 16.06 27.66 -3.51
CA GLU A 166 14.97 28.46 -2.94
C GLU A 166 14.39 27.80 -1.68
N SER A 167 14.28 26.48 -1.66
CA SER A 167 13.90 25.69 -0.48
C SER A 167 14.85 25.94 0.69
N LEU A 168 16.16 25.77 0.47
CA LEU A 168 17.18 26.02 1.50
C LEU A 168 17.12 27.45 2.04
N ALA A 169 16.88 28.42 1.17
CA ALA A 169 16.72 29.83 1.59
C ALA A 169 15.47 30.03 2.45
N ALA A 170 14.33 29.43 2.05
CA ALA A 170 13.08 29.51 2.80
C ALA A 170 13.19 28.84 4.17
N LEU A 171 13.76 27.61 4.23
CA LEU A 171 13.94 26.85 5.47
C LEU A 171 14.91 27.54 6.45
N ARG A 172 16.01 28.13 5.96
CA ARG A 172 16.91 28.97 6.79
C ARG A 172 16.16 30.17 7.40
N ASN A 173 15.38 30.86 6.59
CA ASN A 173 14.59 32.00 7.02
C ASN A 173 13.46 31.62 8.00
N ALA A 174 12.92 30.41 7.88
CA ALA A 174 11.95 29.86 8.82
C ALA A 174 12.60 29.40 10.14
N GLY A 175 13.92 29.22 10.19
CA GLY A 175 14.61 28.60 11.32
C GLY A 175 14.32 27.11 11.48
N ALA A 176 13.88 26.45 10.43
CA ALA A 176 13.48 25.04 10.35
C ALA A 176 14.72 24.13 10.24
N LYS A 177 15.38 23.86 11.38
CA LYS A 177 16.69 23.19 11.41
C LYS A 177 16.63 21.74 10.90
N GLU A 178 15.63 20.99 11.32
CA GLU A 178 15.48 19.58 10.95
C GLU A 178 15.23 19.41 9.45
N GLU A 179 14.30 20.19 8.88
CA GLU A 179 14.00 20.17 7.46
C GLU A 179 15.17 20.71 6.63
N LEU A 180 15.89 21.72 7.14
CA LEU A 180 17.08 22.25 6.48
C LEU A 180 18.20 21.18 6.42
N GLU A 181 18.41 20.44 7.50
CA GLU A 181 19.37 19.34 7.55
C GLU A 181 18.97 18.23 6.61
N ARG A 182 17.69 17.84 6.61
CA ARG A 182 17.15 16.83 5.70
C ARG A 182 17.37 17.21 4.23
N VAL A 183 16.97 18.43 3.82
CA VAL A 183 17.17 18.90 2.45
C VAL A 183 18.65 18.99 2.10
N THR A 184 19.51 19.44 3.02
CA THR A 184 20.95 19.53 2.78
C THR A 184 21.58 18.15 2.56
N ASN A 185 21.17 17.17 3.35
CA ASN A 185 21.68 15.80 3.25
C ASN A 185 21.20 15.10 1.97
N SER A 186 19.94 15.36 1.55
CA SER A 186 19.40 14.80 0.31
C SER A 186 20.09 15.32 -0.98
N LEU A 187 20.90 16.39 -0.89
CA LEU A 187 21.68 16.93 -2.01
C LEU A 187 22.93 16.08 -2.38
N GLY A 188 23.24 15.05 -1.64
CA GLY A 188 24.29 14.07 -1.96
C GLY A 188 23.95 13.22 -3.18
N LYS A 189 24.02 13.80 -4.39
CA LYS A 189 23.70 13.20 -5.70
C LYS A 189 22.20 13.00 -5.95
N SER A 190 21.48 14.07 -6.28
CA SER A 190 20.25 13.93 -7.07
C SER A 190 20.61 13.31 -8.41
N PRO A 191 19.98 12.21 -8.85
CA PRO A 191 20.01 11.83 -10.25
C PRO A 191 19.50 13.04 -11.05
N GLY A 192 20.22 13.44 -12.07
CA GLY A 192 19.81 14.57 -12.91
C GLY A 192 18.38 14.32 -13.38
N THR A 193 17.49 15.27 -13.14
CA THR A 193 16.13 15.23 -13.68
C THR A 193 16.23 15.00 -15.18
N LYS A 194 15.91 13.80 -15.65
CA LYS A 194 15.82 13.50 -17.08
C LYS A 194 14.75 14.42 -17.66
N ALA A 195 14.93 14.87 -18.89
CA ALA A 195 13.93 15.73 -19.53
C ALA A 195 12.57 14.99 -19.56
N ARG A 196 11.50 15.69 -19.17
CA ARG A 196 10.13 15.17 -19.20
C ARG A 196 9.84 14.55 -20.57
N ARG A 197 9.37 13.31 -20.55
CA ARG A 197 8.86 12.61 -21.73
C ARG A 197 7.33 12.52 -21.62
N GLU A 198 6.66 12.60 -22.77
CA GLU A 198 5.25 12.19 -22.81
C GLU A 198 5.23 10.68 -23.11
N PRO A 199 4.86 9.85 -22.12
CA PRO A 199 4.89 8.40 -22.30
C PRO A 199 3.82 7.97 -23.29
N GLN A 200 4.09 6.89 -24.02
CA GLN A 200 3.09 6.27 -24.87
C GLN A 200 1.93 5.70 -24.01
N PRO A 201 0.69 5.77 -24.46
CA PRO A 201 -0.43 5.14 -23.80
C PRO A 201 -0.23 3.62 -23.73
N LEU A 202 -0.39 3.05 -22.56
CA LEU A 202 -0.35 1.60 -22.37
C LEU A 202 -1.65 0.96 -22.87
N ARG A 203 -1.54 -0.19 -23.49
CA ARG A 203 -2.67 -0.93 -24.07
C ARG A 203 -2.67 -2.36 -23.57
N PHE A 204 -3.80 -2.77 -22.97
CA PHE A 204 -4.01 -4.12 -22.50
C PHE A 204 -5.25 -4.74 -23.14
N GLU A 205 -5.12 -6.00 -23.54
CA GLU A 205 -6.25 -6.85 -23.94
C GLU A 205 -6.65 -7.73 -22.76
N SER A 206 -7.93 -7.68 -22.37
CA SER A 206 -8.42 -8.47 -21.22
C SER A 206 -8.95 -9.84 -21.67
N ARG A 207 -8.42 -10.92 -21.11
CA ARG A 207 -8.83 -12.31 -21.37
C ARG A 207 -9.26 -12.97 -20.06
N PRO A 208 -10.53 -13.38 -19.91
CA PRO A 208 -10.99 -14.04 -18.69
C PRO A 208 -10.46 -15.47 -18.60
N LEU A 209 -10.15 -15.92 -17.36
CA LEU A 209 -9.90 -17.32 -17.05
C LEU A 209 -11.19 -18.00 -16.59
N ASP A 210 -11.37 -19.28 -16.94
CA ASP A 210 -12.62 -20.01 -16.69
C ASP A 210 -12.72 -20.50 -15.23
N MET A 211 -12.95 -19.57 -14.32
CA MET A 211 -13.32 -19.82 -12.92
C MET A 211 -14.01 -18.59 -12.32
N ILE A 212 -14.64 -18.78 -11.16
CA ILE A 212 -15.13 -17.67 -10.33
C ILE A 212 -14.30 -17.61 -9.06
N VAL A 213 -13.77 -16.43 -8.72
CA VAL A 213 -13.15 -16.19 -7.41
C VAL A 213 -14.27 -16.01 -6.37
N ASN A 214 -14.69 -17.12 -5.78
CA ASN A 214 -15.86 -17.17 -4.91
C ASN A 214 -15.48 -16.85 -3.46
N ASN A 215 -15.98 -15.76 -2.92
CA ASN A 215 -15.71 -15.33 -1.55
C ASN A 215 -16.68 -15.90 -0.50
N GLY A 216 -17.58 -16.79 -0.87
CA GLY A 216 -18.53 -17.41 0.06
C GLY A 216 -19.55 -16.47 0.66
N ALA A 217 -19.80 -15.29 0.06
CA ALA A 217 -20.68 -14.27 0.60
C ALA A 217 -22.09 -14.78 0.88
N THR A 218 -22.57 -14.59 2.11
CA THR A 218 -23.88 -15.05 2.58
C THR A 218 -24.87 -13.91 2.83
N GLY A 219 -24.44 -12.65 2.58
CA GLY A 219 -25.20 -11.44 2.96
C GLY A 219 -25.03 -11.04 4.43
N ARG A 220 -24.33 -11.82 5.24
CA ARG A 220 -23.98 -11.47 6.63
C ARG A 220 -22.83 -10.48 6.75
N LYS A 221 -22.14 -10.17 5.65
CA LYS A 221 -21.02 -9.23 5.58
C LYS A 221 -19.87 -9.61 6.53
N TYR A 222 -19.41 -10.85 6.44
CA TYR A 222 -18.18 -11.27 7.11
C TYR A 222 -16.99 -10.52 6.53
N LEU A 223 -16.11 -9.99 7.39
CA LEU A 223 -14.97 -9.19 6.94
C LEU A 223 -14.11 -9.94 5.90
N VAL A 224 -13.93 -11.24 6.06
CA VAL A 224 -13.16 -12.09 5.15
C VAL A 224 -13.68 -12.09 3.71
N GLU A 225 -14.97 -11.84 3.49
CA GLU A 225 -15.58 -11.79 2.15
C GLU A 225 -14.93 -10.74 1.23
N THR A 226 -14.23 -9.74 1.81
CA THR A 226 -13.67 -8.61 1.06
C THR A 226 -12.26 -8.84 0.53
N MET A 227 -11.55 -9.92 0.92
CA MET A 227 -10.09 -9.92 0.98
C MET A 227 -9.37 -10.97 0.13
N ILE A 228 -10.03 -11.92 -0.52
CA ILE A 228 -9.35 -12.96 -1.33
C ILE A 228 -8.58 -12.30 -2.47
N ALA A 229 -7.28 -12.59 -2.54
CA ALA A 229 -6.40 -12.00 -3.54
C ALA A 229 -5.50 -13.00 -4.25
N GLY A 230 -5.16 -14.12 -3.61
CA GLY A 230 -4.07 -15.01 -3.99
C GLY A 230 -4.03 -15.36 -5.47
N ILE A 231 -2.98 -14.84 -6.14
CA ILE A 231 -2.66 -15.16 -7.53
C ILE A 231 -1.14 -15.24 -7.66
N ALA A 232 -0.64 -16.27 -8.38
CA ALA A 232 0.77 -16.44 -8.67
C ALA A 232 0.99 -16.68 -10.17
N ILE A 233 2.06 -16.08 -10.70
CA ILE A 233 2.61 -16.38 -12.03
C ILE A 233 3.95 -17.08 -11.83
N PHE A 234 4.11 -18.29 -12.34
CA PHE A 234 5.32 -19.10 -12.24
C PHE A 234 5.28 -20.28 -13.22
N ASP A 235 6.42 -20.79 -13.64
CA ASP A 235 6.57 -21.96 -14.51
C ASP A 235 6.57 -23.22 -13.64
N TYR A 236 5.39 -23.90 -13.51
CA TYR A 236 5.25 -25.03 -12.57
C TYR A 236 5.80 -26.35 -13.10
N ASP A 237 5.89 -26.53 -14.42
CA ASP A 237 6.35 -27.77 -15.05
C ASP A 237 7.70 -27.61 -15.79
N ASN A 238 8.37 -26.47 -15.58
CA ASN A 238 9.67 -26.13 -16.18
C ASN A 238 9.68 -26.23 -17.72
N ASP A 239 8.53 -26.01 -18.36
CA ASP A 239 8.44 -25.99 -19.82
C ASP A 239 8.90 -24.66 -20.43
N GLY A 240 9.16 -23.72 -19.57
CA GLY A 240 9.67 -22.39 -19.87
C GLY A 240 8.60 -21.35 -20.10
N TRP A 241 7.32 -21.62 -19.97
CA TRP A 241 6.22 -20.69 -20.08
C TRP A 241 5.55 -20.49 -18.70
N PRO A 242 5.31 -19.27 -18.31
CA PRO A 242 4.69 -19.04 -16.99
C PRO A 242 3.22 -19.46 -16.97
N ASP A 243 2.83 -20.12 -15.89
CA ASP A 243 1.50 -20.59 -15.57
C ASP A 243 0.84 -19.70 -14.52
N ILE A 244 -0.44 -19.94 -14.21
CA ILE A 244 -1.19 -19.12 -13.27
C ILE A 244 -1.86 -19.99 -12.20
N PHE A 245 -1.53 -19.74 -10.92
CA PHE A 245 -2.29 -20.29 -9.80
C PHE A 245 -3.18 -19.23 -9.18
N ILE A 246 -4.42 -19.61 -8.79
CA ILE A 246 -5.39 -18.72 -8.16
C ILE A 246 -5.97 -19.39 -6.91
N ALA A 247 -5.82 -18.73 -5.78
CA ALA A 247 -6.46 -19.10 -4.53
C ALA A 247 -7.96 -18.75 -4.55
N ASN A 248 -8.77 -19.53 -3.86
CA ASN A 248 -10.22 -19.32 -3.81
C ASN A 248 -10.75 -19.43 -2.38
N GLY A 249 -11.91 -18.85 -2.10
CA GLY A 249 -12.55 -18.86 -0.79
C GLY A 249 -13.09 -20.22 -0.38
N ALA A 250 -14.01 -20.18 0.53
CA ALA A 250 -14.72 -21.34 1.05
C ALA A 250 -16.13 -20.93 1.52
N SER A 251 -16.96 -21.88 1.85
CA SER A 251 -18.29 -21.59 2.40
C SER A 251 -18.20 -20.97 3.79
N LEU A 252 -19.04 -19.99 4.05
CA LEU A 252 -19.11 -19.27 5.34
C LEU A 252 -20.37 -19.67 6.13
N PRO A 253 -20.27 -19.82 7.44
CA PRO A 253 -19.14 -19.58 8.34
C PRO A 253 -18.17 -20.75 8.52
N GLY A 254 -18.39 -21.89 7.86
CA GLY A 254 -17.67 -23.15 8.11
C GLY A 254 -16.21 -23.12 7.67
N LEU A 255 -15.81 -22.23 6.76
CA LEU A 255 -14.46 -22.13 6.21
C LEU A 255 -14.01 -23.38 5.45
N GLU A 256 -14.94 -24.12 4.84
CA GLU A 256 -14.67 -25.36 4.12
C GLU A 256 -15.00 -25.21 2.63
N LYS A 257 -14.20 -25.84 1.78
CA LYS A 257 -14.47 -25.95 0.35
C LYS A 257 -15.49 -27.06 0.10
N THR A 258 -16.79 -26.69 0.13
CA THR A 258 -17.92 -27.61 0.09
C THR A 258 -18.19 -28.19 -1.30
N ASP A 259 -17.70 -27.54 -2.34
CA ASP A 259 -17.85 -27.96 -3.73
C ASP A 259 -16.72 -27.39 -4.62
N ALA A 260 -16.68 -27.81 -5.88
CA ALA A 260 -15.65 -27.43 -6.85
C ALA A 260 -15.61 -25.92 -7.17
N GLY A 261 -16.69 -25.18 -6.90
CA GLY A 261 -16.75 -23.73 -7.09
C GLY A 261 -15.87 -22.94 -6.12
N PHE A 262 -15.42 -23.59 -5.01
CA PHE A 262 -14.47 -23.03 -4.07
C PHE A 262 -13.03 -23.53 -4.24
N SER A 263 -12.78 -24.48 -5.16
CA SER A 263 -11.41 -24.97 -5.37
C SER A 263 -10.49 -23.86 -5.83
N ASN A 264 -9.23 -23.89 -5.34
CA ASN A 264 -8.14 -23.17 -5.99
C ASN A 264 -7.99 -23.69 -7.42
N ARG A 265 -7.33 -22.93 -8.30
CA ARG A 265 -7.10 -23.36 -9.69
C ARG A 265 -5.63 -23.17 -10.07
N LEU A 266 -5.11 -24.14 -10.83
CA LEU A 266 -3.84 -24.06 -11.54
C LEU A 266 -4.14 -24.13 -13.04
N PHE A 267 -3.73 -23.11 -13.76
CA PHE A 267 -3.90 -22.96 -15.20
C PHE A 267 -2.55 -23.13 -15.90
N HIS A 268 -2.43 -24.16 -16.71
CA HIS A 268 -1.28 -24.37 -17.59
C HIS A 268 -1.36 -23.49 -18.83
N ASN A 269 -0.25 -22.88 -19.21
CA ASN A 269 -0.13 -22.00 -20.37
C ASN A 269 0.06 -22.82 -21.66
N ASN A 270 -0.91 -22.83 -22.55
CA ASN A 270 -0.86 -23.57 -23.81
C ASN A 270 0.04 -22.95 -24.89
N ARG A 271 0.75 -21.83 -24.60
CA ARG A 271 1.67 -21.12 -25.52
C ARG A 271 0.99 -20.44 -26.72
N ASP A 272 -0.33 -20.43 -26.76
CA ASP A 272 -1.15 -19.80 -27.81
C ASP A 272 -2.03 -18.65 -27.24
N GLY A 273 -1.76 -18.26 -26.01
CA GLY A 273 -2.53 -17.27 -25.26
C GLY A 273 -3.80 -17.82 -24.62
N THR A 274 -3.98 -19.16 -24.61
CA THR A 274 -5.03 -19.86 -23.85
C THR A 274 -4.43 -20.61 -22.65
N PHE A 275 -5.28 -20.95 -21.68
CA PHE A 275 -4.90 -21.62 -20.46
C PHE A 275 -5.79 -22.82 -20.19
N GLU A 276 -5.21 -23.94 -19.78
CA GLU A 276 -5.90 -25.18 -19.42
C GLU A 276 -5.97 -25.35 -17.90
N ASP A 277 -7.15 -25.64 -17.34
CA ASP A 277 -7.30 -26.00 -15.91
C ASP A 277 -6.74 -27.41 -15.64
N VAL A 278 -5.57 -27.46 -15.01
CA VAL A 278 -4.89 -28.72 -14.63
C VAL A 278 -5.01 -29.04 -13.13
N THR A 279 -5.85 -28.33 -12.39
CA THR A 279 -6.00 -28.40 -10.93
C THR A 279 -6.18 -29.81 -10.39
N ALA A 280 -7.07 -30.59 -11.03
CA ALA A 280 -7.37 -31.95 -10.59
C ALA A 280 -6.19 -32.89 -10.80
N LYS A 281 -5.47 -32.75 -11.91
CA LYS A 281 -4.24 -33.50 -12.21
C LYS A 281 -3.13 -33.13 -11.25
N ALA A 282 -2.96 -31.85 -11.00
CA ALA A 282 -1.92 -31.32 -10.12
C ALA A 282 -2.18 -31.61 -8.63
N GLY A 283 -3.42 -31.94 -8.23
CA GLY A 283 -3.76 -32.24 -6.84
C GLY A 283 -3.79 -31.02 -5.91
N ILE A 284 -4.04 -29.81 -6.45
CA ILE A 284 -3.86 -28.54 -5.74
C ILE A 284 -5.17 -27.75 -5.50
N ALA A 285 -6.33 -28.42 -5.52
CA ALA A 285 -7.64 -27.79 -5.30
C ALA A 285 -7.76 -27.04 -3.95
N GLY A 286 -6.87 -27.33 -3.01
CA GLY A 286 -6.80 -26.67 -1.71
C GLY A 286 -7.85 -27.13 -0.71
N ARG A 287 -7.74 -26.58 0.49
CA ARG A 287 -8.70 -26.77 1.60
C ARG A 287 -8.80 -25.47 2.40
N GLY A 288 -9.90 -25.29 3.12
CA GLY A 288 -10.11 -24.09 3.91
C GLY A 288 -10.28 -22.83 3.07
N TYR A 289 -10.36 -21.70 3.74
CA TYR A 289 -10.53 -20.39 3.12
C TYR A 289 -9.16 -19.81 2.76
N SER A 290 -8.76 -19.95 1.48
CA SER A 290 -7.47 -19.47 1.00
C SER A 290 -7.49 -17.96 0.78
N MET A 291 -6.35 -17.28 1.03
CA MET A 291 -6.23 -15.82 0.98
C MET A 291 -5.18 -15.35 -0.02
N GLY A 292 -3.94 -15.64 0.21
CA GLY A 292 -2.78 -15.25 -0.60
C GLY A 292 -1.93 -16.43 -1.01
N VAL A 293 -0.90 -16.18 -1.81
CA VAL A 293 0.04 -17.18 -2.30
C VAL A 293 1.45 -16.61 -2.40
N ALA A 294 2.46 -17.45 -2.13
CA ALA A 294 3.88 -17.20 -2.39
C ALA A 294 4.49 -18.40 -3.10
N ALA A 295 5.14 -18.17 -4.23
CA ALA A 295 5.77 -19.17 -5.08
C ALA A 295 7.30 -19.06 -5.03
N ALA A 296 8.01 -20.13 -4.74
CA ALA A 296 9.47 -20.27 -4.87
C ALA A 296 9.90 -21.73 -4.68
N ASP A 297 11.11 -22.07 -5.10
CA ASP A 297 11.78 -23.37 -4.87
C ASP A 297 12.42 -23.36 -3.46
N TYR A 298 11.64 -23.74 -2.43
CA TYR A 298 12.11 -23.66 -1.04
C TYR A 298 13.08 -24.77 -0.65
N ASP A 299 13.09 -25.91 -1.37
CA ASP A 299 13.95 -27.05 -1.07
C ASP A 299 15.12 -27.22 -2.08
N ASN A 300 15.32 -26.23 -2.96
CA ASN A 300 16.41 -26.13 -3.94
C ASN A 300 16.45 -27.32 -4.93
N ASP A 301 15.31 -27.99 -5.19
CA ASP A 301 15.24 -29.13 -6.10
C ASP A 301 15.04 -28.75 -7.58
N GLY A 302 14.84 -27.47 -7.86
CA GLY A 302 14.66 -26.89 -9.19
C GLY A 302 13.21 -26.78 -9.65
N TRP A 303 12.24 -27.12 -8.79
CA TRP A 303 10.81 -27.02 -9.06
C TRP A 303 10.16 -26.01 -8.11
N VAL A 304 9.35 -25.13 -8.67
CA VAL A 304 8.71 -24.08 -7.88
C VAL A 304 7.57 -24.66 -7.05
N ASP A 305 7.60 -24.40 -5.75
CA ASP A 305 6.61 -24.77 -4.75
C ASP A 305 5.63 -23.63 -4.45
N LEU A 306 4.52 -23.95 -3.78
CA LEU A 306 3.50 -22.97 -3.43
C LEU A 306 3.20 -22.98 -1.94
N PHE A 307 3.31 -21.83 -1.30
CA PHE A 307 2.73 -21.57 0.02
C PHE A 307 1.44 -20.76 -0.12
N VAL A 308 0.34 -21.30 0.36
CA VAL A 308 -0.99 -20.68 0.31
C VAL A 308 -1.39 -20.27 1.72
N THR A 309 -1.60 -18.99 1.95
CA THR A 309 -2.11 -18.47 3.23
C THR A 309 -3.62 -18.64 3.32
N GLY A 310 -4.16 -18.65 4.52
CA GLY A 310 -5.60 -18.79 4.71
C GLY A 310 -6.09 -18.39 6.09
N VAL A 311 -7.41 -18.43 6.22
CA VAL A 311 -8.07 -18.21 7.49
C VAL A 311 -8.01 -19.49 8.29
N ARG A 312 -7.28 -19.47 9.40
CA ARG A 312 -7.07 -20.62 10.32
C ARG A 312 -6.30 -21.80 9.72
N SER A 313 -5.86 -21.74 8.47
CA SER A 313 -5.13 -22.83 7.83
C SER A 313 -4.27 -22.33 6.69
N ASN A 314 -2.96 -22.52 6.80
CA ASN A 314 -2.04 -22.36 5.68
C ASN A 314 -1.80 -23.73 5.01
N ALA A 315 -1.24 -23.71 3.81
CA ALA A 315 -0.83 -24.92 3.10
C ALA A 315 0.48 -24.73 2.36
N LEU A 316 1.42 -25.66 2.49
CA LEU A 316 2.63 -25.75 1.69
C LEU A 316 2.52 -26.95 0.74
N TYR A 317 2.54 -26.67 -0.55
CA TYR A 317 2.48 -27.64 -1.63
C TYR A 317 3.84 -27.77 -2.26
N ARG A 318 4.49 -28.92 -2.07
CA ARG A 318 5.75 -29.26 -2.72
C ARG A 318 5.50 -29.76 -4.13
N ASN A 319 6.17 -29.19 -5.11
CA ASN A 319 6.15 -29.66 -6.50
C ASN A 319 6.99 -30.96 -6.63
N ARG A 320 6.44 -31.98 -7.27
CA ARG A 320 7.13 -33.28 -7.44
C ARG A 320 7.92 -33.39 -8.75
N GLY A 321 7.84 -32.39 -9.60
CA GLY A 321 8.49 -32.39 -10.91
C GLY A 321 7.83 -33.32 -11.96
N ASP A 322 6.67 -33.88 -11.65
CA ASP A 322 5.88 -34.72 -12.54
C ASP A 322 4.54 -34.11 -12.93
N GLY A 323 4.38 -32.80 -12.66
CA GLY A 323 3.14 -32.04 -12.87
C GLY A 323 2.13 -32.20 -11.72
N THR A 324 2.54 -32.78 -10.58
CA THR A 324 1.69 -32.93 -9.39
C THR A 324 2.35 -32.28 -8.15
N PHE A 325 1.52 -31.92 -7.18
CA PHE A 325 1.96 -31.33 -5.91
C PHE A 325 1.61 -32.23 -4.73
N GLU A 326 2.44 -32.21 -3.71
CA GLU A 326 2.21 -32.86 -2.42
C GLU A 326 1.92 -31.83 -1.34
N ASP A 327 0.82 -31.97 -0.58
CA ASP A 327 0.59 -31.19 0.63
C ASP A 327 1.55 -31.66 1.74
N VAL A 328 2.57 -30.87 2.00
CA VAL A 328 3.61 -31.15 3.01
C VAL A 328 3.45 -30.30 4.28
N THR A 329 2.37 -29.56 4.40
CA THR A 329 2.12 -28.55 5.46
C THR A 329 2.40 -29.06 6.86
N ALA A 330 1.86 -30.22 7.20
CA ALA A 330 2.01 -30.79 8.54
C ALA A 330 3.46 -31.25 8.79
N ARG A 331 4.10 -31.86 7.77
CA ARG A 331 5.50 -32.32 7.85
C ARG A 331 6.45 -31.14 7.96
N ALA A 332 6.20 -30.09 7.18
CA ALA A 332 7.01 -28.88 7.15
C ALA A 332 6.85 -28.00 8.40
N GLY A 333 5.76 -28.15 9.16
CA GLY A 333 5.54 -27.40 10.39
C GLY A 333 5.05 -25.95 10.16
N VAL A 334 4.48 -25.63 8.99
CA VAL A 334 4.10 -24.25 8.58
C VAL A 334 2.58 -24.02 8.50
N GLY A 335 1.77 -24.94 9.04
CA GLY A 335 0.30 -24.84 9.05
C GLY A 335 -0.26 -23.65 9.81
N GLY A 336 0.59 -22.98 10.61
CA GLY A 336 0.21 -21.84 11.46
C GLY A 336 -0.43 -22.27 12.77
N ASP A 337 -0.83 -21.27 13.57
CA ASP A 337 -1.42 -21.42 14.89
C ASP A 337 -2.96 -21.23 14.91
N GLY A 338 -3.59 -21.29 13.73
CA GLY A 338 -5.01 -20.99 13.58
C GLY A 338 -5.36 -19.51 13.44
N SER A 339 -4.36 -18.64 13.25
CA SER A 339 -4.56 -17.23 12.96
C SER A 339 -5.02 -17.00 11.51
N TRP A 340 -5.44 -15.77 11.23
CA TRP A 340 -5.74 -15.33 9.87
C TRP A 340 -4.47 -14.82 9.21
N ALA A 341 -3.89 -15.59 8.28
CA ALA A 341 -2.79 -15.19 7.42
C ALA A 341 -3.32 -14.66 6.08
N VAL A 342 -2.76 -13.54 5.59
CA VAL A 342 -3.21 -12.85 4.37
C VAL A 342 -2.19 -12.95 3.25
N ALA A 343 -0.93 -12.72 3.54
CA ALA A 343 0.16 -12.74 2.56
C ALA A 343 1.36 -13.53 3.11
N ALA A 344 2.27 -13.89 2.23
CA ALA A 344 3.55 -14.47 2.61
C ALA A 344 4.64 -14.05 1.61
N ALA A 345 5.90 -14.16 2.04
CA ALA A 345 7.07 -13.90 1.21
C ALA A 345 8.15 -14.95 1.48
N TRP A 346 8.82 -15.35 0.42
CA TRP A 346 10.05 -16.12 0.50
C TRP A 346 11.26 -15.19 0.48
N LEU A 347 12.22 -15.42 1.36
CA LEU A 347 13.48 -14.68 1.44
C LEU A 347 14.56 -15.57 2.07
N ASP A 348 15.80 -15.29 1.77
CA ASP A 348 16.96 -15.87 2.45
C ASP A 348 17.48 -14.80 3.42
N TYR A 349 16.95 -14.80 4.67
CA TYR A 349 17.24 -13.69 5.59
C TYR A 349 18.60 -13.77 6.26
N ASP A 350 19.25 -14.95 6.28
CA ASP A 350 20.55 -15.13 6.88
C ASP A 350 21.66 -15.47 5.87
N ASN A 351 21.33 -15.38 4.57
CA ASN A 351 22.20 -15.63 3.42
C ASN A 351 22.84 -17.03 3.46
N ASP A 352 22.09 -18.05 3.92
CA ASP A 352 22.54 -19.43 4.03
C ASP A 352 22.31 -20.29 2.78
N GLY A 353 21.67 -19.68 1.75
CA GLY A 353 21.38 -20.31 0.46
C GLY A 353 20.05 -21.09 0.44
N TRP A 354 19.23 -20.97 1.48
CA TRP A 354 17.91 -21.59 1.56
C TRP A 354 16.84 -20.54 1.83
N LEU A 355 15.70 -20.68 1.18
CA LEU A 355 14.60 -19.74 1.35
C LEU A 355 13.87 -19.99 2.66
N ASP A 356 13.72 -18.94 3.44
CA ASP A 356 12.92 -18.86 4.64
C ASP A 356 11.53 -18.29 4.30
N LEU A 357 10.58 -18.43 5.23
CA LEU A 357 9.20 -18.05 4.99
C LEU A 357 8.74 -16.98 6.00
N PHE A 358 8.36 -15.81 5.49
CA PHE A 358 7.68 -14.79 6.28
C PHE A 358 6.18 -14.81 6.00
N VAL A 359 5.36 -14.84 7.07
CA VAL A 359 3.89 -14.91 6.97
C VAL A 359 3.26 -13.69 7.62
N VAL A 360 2.50 -12.95 6.84
CA VAL A 360 1.75 -11.76 7.26
C VAL A 360 0.42 -12.16 7.85
N ARG A 361 0.17 -11.72 9.09
CA ARG A 361 -1.08 -11.98 9.81
C ARG A 361 -1.85 -10.68 10.01
N TYR A 362 -3.19 -10.78 9.93
CA TYR A 362 -4.07 -9.62 9.93
C TYR A 362 -4.61 -9.29 11.33
N LEU A 363 -5.65 -9.96 11.73
CA LEU A 363 -6.35 -9.66 12.98
C LEU A 363 -7.00 -10.89 13.60
N VAL A 364 -7.38 -10.79 14.88
CA VAL A 364 -8.14 -11.82 15.57
C VAL A 364 -9.59 -11.78 15.10
N TRP A 365 -10.04 -12.82 14.40
CA TRP A 365 -11.38 -12.93 13.87
C TRP A 365 -11.98 -14.31 14.11
N ASP A 366 -13.27 -14.35 14.48
CA ASP A 366 -14.03 -15.58 14.67
C ASP A 366 -15.39 -15.48 13.95
N PRO A 367 -15.65 -16.33 12.95
CA PRO A 367 -16.92 -16.31 12.22
C PRO A 367 -18.15 -16.59 13.09
N ALA A 368 -17.97 -17.27 14.24
CA ALA A 368 -19.06 -17.51 15.19
C ALA A 368 -19.48 -16.25 15.96
N HIS A 369 -18.57 -15.25 16.05
CA HIS A 369 -18.76 -14.00 16.80
C HIS A 369 -18.64 -12.77 15.88
N GLU A 370 -19.08 -12.88 14.61
CA GLU A 370 -19.06 -11.77 13.65
C GLU A 370 -19.87 -10.59 14.16
N LEU A 371 -19.26 -9.41 14.11
CA LEU A 371 -19.89 -8.16 14.53
C LEU A 371 -20.96 -7.72 13.52
N ASN A 372 -21.94 -6.96 13.98
CA ASN A 372 -22.98 -6.40 13.11
C ASN A 372 -22.78 -4.90 12.93
N CYS A 373 -22.22 -4.52 11.78
CA CYS A 373 -21.84 -3.15 11.47
C CYS A 373 -22.70 -2.56 10.35
N GLY A 374 -22.64 -1.21 10.20
CA GLY A 374 -23.45 -0.47 9.22
C GLY A 374 -24.77 0.03 9.81
N VAL A 375 -25.62 0.59 8.94
CA VAL A 375 -26.92 1.12 9.35
C VAL A 375 -27.94 -0.03 9.44
N GLN A 376 -28.73 -0.06 10.51
CA GLN A 376 -29.74 -1.09 10.79
C GLN A 376 -30.98 -0.90 9.89
N ARG A 377 -30.77 -0.87 8.56
CA ARG A 377 -31.83 -0.82 7.53
C ARG A 377 -31.55 -1.88 6.47
N PRO A 378 -32.56 -2.47 5.83
CA PRO A 378 -32.37 -3.43 4.74
C PRO A 378 -31.45 -2.87 3.64
N GLY A 379 -30.44 -3.67 3.23
CA GLY A 379 -29.47 -3.29 2.21
C GLY A 379 -28.34 -2.35 2.67
N MET A 380 -28.37 -1.84 3.89
CA MET A 380 -27.37 -0.89 4.41
C MET A 380 -26.40 -1.50 5.44
N ARG A 381 -26.40 -2.83 5.58
CA ARG A 381 -25.38 -3.52 6.37
C ARG A 381 -24.02 -3.37 5.68
N GLY A 382 -23.00 -2.98 6.45
CA GLY A 382 -21.63 -2.84 5.98
C GLY A 382 -20.70 -3.86 6.61
N TYR A 383 -19.50 -3.99 6.05
CA TYR A 383 -18.40 -4.71 6.69
C TYR A 383 -17.90 -3.92 7.90
N CYS A 384 -17.45 -4.65 8.93
CA CYS A 384 -16.93 -4.01 10.13
C CYS A 384 -15.53 -3.43 9.90
N HIS A 385 -15.32 -2.23 10.41
CA HIS A 385 -14.02 -1.56 10.31
C HIS A 385 -12.97 -2.31 11.15
N PRO A 386 -11.72 -2.47 10.65
CA PRO A 386 -10.65 -3.19 11.34
C PRO A 386 -10.31 -2.68 12.75
N GLN A 387 -10.65 -1.43 13.07
CA GLN A 387 -10.47 -0.88 14.43
C GLN A 387 -11.18 -1.67 15.54
N HIS A 388 -12.19 -2.45 15.18
CA HIS A 388 -12.96 -3.27 16.16
C HIS A 388 -12.28 -4.60 16.50
N PHE A 389 -11.19 -4.92 15.85
CA PHE A 389 -10.50 -6.21 15.99
C PHE A 389 -9.06 -6.02 16.49
N GLN A 390 -8.56 -7.00 17.23
CA GLN A 390 -7.20 -6.98 17.78
C GLN A 390 -6.18 -7.34 16.71
N PRO A 391 -5.03 -6.62 16.65
CA PRO A 391 -3.95 -6.91 15.73
C PRO A 391 -3.21 -8.20 16.10
N LEU A 392 -2.57 -8.83 15.10
CA LEU A 392 -1.74 -10.03 15.26
C LEU A 392 -0.26 -9.73 14.98
N PRO A 393 0.68 -10.49 15.59
CA PRO A 393 2.07 -10.47 15.18
C PRO A 393 2.26 -11.30 13.91
N ASN A 394 3.20 -10.90 13.05
CA ASN A 394 3.65 -11.71 11.91
C ASN A 394 4.48 -12.91 12.36
N ALA A 395 4.74 -13.86 11.45
CA ALA A 395 5.56 -15.03 11.73
C ALA A 395 6.74 -15.14 10.76
N LEU A 396 7.87 -15.62 11.28
CA LEU A 396 9.07 -15.95 10.51
C LEU A 396 9.45 -17.41 10.79
N TYR A 397 9.58 -18.19 9.72
CA TYR A 397 9.94 -19.60 9.75
C TYR A 397 11.29 -19.81 9.08
N HIS A 398 12.28 -20.29 9.83
CA HIS A 398 13.62 -20.62 9.34
C HIS A 398 13.65 -22.01 8.72
N ASN A 399 14.20 -22.14 7.52
CA ASN A 399 14.33 -23.38 6.78
C ASN A 399 15.43 -24.29 7.38
N GLN A 400 15.05 -25.50 7.77
CA GLN A 400 16.00 -26.46 8.38
C GLN A 400 16.77 -27.28 7.35
N ARG A 401 16.67 -27.00 6.06
CA ARG A 401 17.35 -27.68 4.93
C ARG A 401 17.01 -29.17 4.79
N ASN A 402 15.92 -29.58 5.36
CA ASN A 402 15.44 -30.97 5.38
C ASN A 402 13.95 -31.11 5.05
N GLY A 403 13.36 -30.04 4.48
CA GLY A 403 11.94 -29.94 4.17
C GLY A 403 11.06 -29.58 5.37
N THR A 404 11.65 -29.18 6.50
CA THR A 404 10.93 -28.67 7.68
C THR A 404 11.36 -27.25 8.03
N PHE A 405 10.51 -26.52 8.74
CA PHE A 405 10.77 -25.17 9.19
C PHE A 405 10.66 -25.06 10.70
N ARG A 406 11.40 -24.14 11.28
CA ARG A 406 11.34 -23.77 12.69
C ARG A 406 10.79 -22.35 12.83
N ASP A 407 9.73 -22.20 13.63
CA ASP A 407 9.20 -20.88 13.97
C ASP A 407 10.23 -20.11 14.80
N VAL A 408 10.74 -19.02 14.26
CA VAL A 408 11.74 -18.13 14.88
C VAL A 408 11.17 -16.74 15.18
N SER A 409 9.86 -16.57 15.10
CA SER A 409 9.18 -15.27 15.22
C SER A 409 9.49 -14.54 16.52
N ILE A 410 9.58 -15.26 17.64
CA ILE A 410 9.90 -14.68 18.96
C ILE A 410 11.40 -14.36 19.04
N GLU A 411 12.25 -15.32 18.69
CA GLU A 411 13.70 -15.15 18.82
C GLU A 411 14.26 -14.12 17.82
N SER A 412 13.65 -13.98 16.65
CA SER A 412 14.03 -12.95 15.66
C SER A 412 13.60 -11.53 16.05
N GLY A 413 12.68 -11.39 17.00
CA GLY A 413 12.11 -10.09 17.39
C GLY A 413 10.85 -9.69 16.61
N ILE A 414 10.49 -10.38 15.54
CA ILE A 414 9.30 -10.08 14.70
C ILE A 414 8.00 -10.11 15.51
N ALA A 415 7.81 -11.12 16.37
CA ALA A 415 6.57 -11.31 17.14
C ALA A 415 6.35 -10.27 18.25
N GLN A 416 7.30 -9.38 18.52
CA GLN A 416 7.14 -8.29 19.47
C GLN A 416 6.18 -7.21 18.96
N TYR A 417 6.02 -7.10 17.63
CA TYR A 417 5.23 -6.08 16.97
C TYR A 417 3.91 -6.66 16.46
N ARG A 418 2.81 -6.01 16.85
CA ARG A 418 1.47 -6.40 16.44
C ARG A 418 0.91 -5.40 15.46
N GLY A 419 0.59 -5.87 14.26
CA GLY A 419 0.04 -5.07 13.17
C GLY A 419 -1.27 -5.66 12.64
N LYS A 420 -1.78 -5.06 11.59
CA LYS A 420 -2.88 -5.58 10.79
C LYS A 420 -2.36 -5.76 9.37
N GLY A 421 -1.42 -6.69 9.22
CA GLY A 421 -0.68 -6.87 7.98
C GLY A 421 -1.56 -7.33 6.83
N MET A 422 -1.36 -6.70 5.67
CA MET A 422 -2.06 -6.96 4.43
C MET A 422 -1.09 -7.40 3.32
N GLY A 423 -0.12 -6.56 2.99
CA GLY A 423 0.91 -6.83 2.00
C GLY A 423 2.30 -6.95 2.62
N VAL A 424 3.21 -7.59 1.87
CA VAL A 424 4.62 -7.70 2.22
C VAL A 424 5.48 -7.48 0.98
N ALA A 425 6.56 -6.74 1.16
CA ALA A 425 7.59 -6.54 0.13
C ALA A 425 8.97 -6.73 0.76
N ILE A 426 9.88 -7.35 0.02
CA ILE A 426 11.23 -7.71 0.45
C ILE A 426 12.24 -6.90 -0.36
N GLY A 427 13.19 -6.27 0.32
CA GLY A 427 14.25 -5.47 -0.28
C GLY A 427 15.41 -5.27 0.69
N ASP A 428 16.43 -4.54 0.28
CA ASP A 428 17.61 -4.17 1.08
C ASP A 428 17.70 -2.64 1.07
N TYR A 429 17.01 -2.00 2.04
CA TYR A 429 16.80 -0.55 1.98
C TYR A 429 18.06 0.27 2.27
N ASP A 430 19.02 -0.29 2.98
CA ASP A 430 20.28 0.40 3.33
C ASP A 430 21.52 -0.14 2.57
N LEU A 431 21.29 -1.09 1.65
CA LEU A 431 22.30 -1.69 0.77
C LEU A 431 23.42 -2.42 1.56
N ASP A 432 23.07 -3.06 2.67
CA ASP A 432 24.01 -3.81 3.50
C ASP A 432 24.13 -5.29 3.10
N GLY A 433 23.36 -5.74 2.11
CA GLY A 433 23.36 -7.10 1.55
C GLY A 433 22.48 -8.08 2.33
N ARG A 434 21.66 -7.61 3.25
CA ARG A 434 20.68 -8.42 4.00
C ARG A 434 19.26 -7.99 3.62
N MET A 435 18.39 -8.96 3.50
CA MET A 435 16.98 -8.67 3.12
C MET A 435 16.20 -8.14 4.31
N ASP A 436 15.62 -6.96 4.13
CA ASP A 436 14.66 -6.32 5.02
C ASP A 436 13.22 -6.63 4.61
N ILE A 437 12.28 -6.43 5.53
CA ILE A 437 10.89 -6.79 5.32
C ILE A 437 9.99 -5.58 5.56
N PHE A 438 9.31 -5.10 4.53
CA PHE A 438 8.26 -4.11 4.67
C PHE A 438 6.89 -4.80 4.78
N VAL A 439 6.06 -4.36 5.74
CA VAL A 439 4.68 -4.83 5.91
C VAL A 439 3.72 -3.66 5.84
N ALA A 440 2.85 -3.68 4.83
CA ALA A 440 1.73 -2.77 4.72
C ALA A 440 0.66 -3.15 5.74
N ASN A 441 0.32 -2.24 6.65
CA ASN A 441 -0.65 -2.47 7.72
C ASN A 441 -1.93 -1.66 7.49
N ASP A 442 -3.09 -2.28 7.69
CA ASP A 442 -4.40 -1.65 7.58
C ASP A 442 -4.73 -0.83 8.83
N THR A 443 -4.88 0.49 8.68
CA THR A 443 -5.31 1.44 9.72
C THR A 443 -4.37 1.61 10.93
N VAL A 444 -3.18 1.01 10.88
CA VAL A 444 -2.13 1.15 11.89
C VAL A 444 -0.78 1.38 11.19
N PRO A 445 0.27 1.85 11.89
CA PRO A 445 1.57 2.13 11.26
C PRO A 445 2.11 0.95 10.45
N ASN A 446 2.66 1.22 9.25
CA ASN A 446 3.41 0.21 8.51
C ASN A 446 4.67 -0.18 9.27
N PHE A 447 5.15 -1.41 9.04
CA PHE A 447 6.42 -1.88 9.60
C PHE A 447 7.51 -1.94 8.54
N LEU A 448 8.72 -1.57 8.94
CA LEU A 448 9.96 -1.91 8.25
C LEU A 448 10.85 -2.66 9.24
N PHE A 449 10.97 -3.95 9.05
CA PHE A 449 11.85 -4.80 9.84
C PHE A 449 13.24 -4.79 9.22
N HIS A 450 14.16 -4.04 9.83
CA HIS A 450 15.56 -4.02 9.44
C HIS A 450 16.27 -5.28 9.95
N ASN A 451 16.97 -5.96 9.05
CA ASN A 451 17.72 -7.17 9.34
C ASN A 451 19.10 -6.82 9.95
N GLU A 452 19.22 -6.94 11.26
CA GLU A 452 20.47 -6.65 11.98
C GLU A 452 21.54 -7.75 11.83
N GLY A 453 21.25 -8.81 11.06
CA GLY A 453 22.07 -10.02 10.97
C GLY A 453 21.87 -10.96 12.16
N SER A 454 22.52 -12.13 12.08
CA SER A 454 22.42 -13.16 13.12
C SER A 454 20.98 -13.57 13.48
N GLY A 455 20.07 -13.50 12.52
CA GLY A 455 18.66 -13.86 12.66
C GLY A 455 17.84 -12.87 13.52
N LYS A 456 18.26 -11.62 13.62
CA LYS A 456 17.59 -10.58 14.40
C LYS A 456 17.04 -9.48 13.49
N PHE A 457 15.82 -9.06 13.82
CA PHE A 457 15.15 -7.94 13.16
C PHE A 457 14.75 -6.88 14.18
N ARG A 458 14.88 -5.62 13.77
CA ARG A 458 14.40 -4.46 14.52
C ARG A 458 13.40 -3.68 13.68
N GLU A 459 12.24 -3.37 14.24
CA GLU A 459 11.26 -2.52 13.57
C GLU A 459 11.77 -1.06 13.56
N VAL A 460 11.88 -0.49 12.37
CA VAL A 460 12.43 0.85 12.12
C VAL A 460 11.50 1.74 11.29
N GLY A 461 10.24 1.39 11.10
CA GLY A 461 9.32 2.12 10.23
C GLY A 461 9.15 3.59 10.61
N VAL A 462 9.09 3.90 11.92
CA VAL A 462 9.00 5.30 12.39
C VAL A 462 10.31 6.07 12.16
N PRO A 463 11.49 5.63 12.63
CA PRO A 463 12.73 6.34 12.36
C PRO A 463 13.13 6.37 10.88
N ALA A 464 12.70 5.39 10.07
CA ALA A 464 12.89 5.38 8.62
C ALA A 464 11.84 6.21 7.86
N TRP A 465 10.84 6.82 8.54
CA TRP A 465 9.82 7.70 7.96
C TRP A 465 8.87 7.02 6.97
N ILE A 466 8.60 5.73 7.16
CA ILE A 466 7.75 4.93 6.28
C ILE A 466 6.52 4.34 7.00
N ALA A 467 6.46 4.47 8.34
CA ALA A 467 5.33 3.99 9.14
C ALA A 467 4.03 4.73 8.82
N TYR A 468 4.13 5.98 8.40
CA TYR A 468 3.03 6.91 8.13
C TYR A 468 3.25 7.59 6.78
N ASN A 469 2.17 8.13 6.18
CA ASN A 469 2.29 9.00 5.02
C ASN A 469 2.91 10.36 5.36
N GLY A 470 3.12 11.22 4.36
CA GLY A 470 3.70 12.55 4.53
C GLY A 470 2.94 13.48 5.49
N ASP A 471 1.67 13.19 5.78
CA ASP A 471 0.83 13.90 6.76
C ASP A 471 0.87 13.28 8.16
N ALA A 472 1.79 12.35 8.42
CA ALA A 472 1.94 11.57 9.66
C ALA A 472 0.68 10.77 10.04
N ARG A 473 -0.03 10.21 9.05
CA ARG A 473 -1.22 9.39 9.24
C ARG A 473 -0.96 7.94 8.88
N ALA A 474 -1.43 7.02 9.71
CA ALA A 474 -1.57 5.63 9.34
C ALA A 474 -2.69 5.51 8.30
N LEU A 475 -2.43 4.81 7.20
CA LEU A 475 -3.38 4.55 6.13
C LEU A 475 -3.93 3.14 6.23
N SER A 476 -4.99 2.85 5.47
CA SER A 476 -5.45 1.49 5.23
C SER A 476 -4.56 0.85 4.15
N SER A 477 -3.29 0.61 4.50
CA SER A 477 -2.29 0.10 3.58
C SER A 477 -2.57 -1.36 3.21
N MET A 478 -2.47 -1.71 1.91
CA MET A 478 -2.82 -3.04 1.41
C MET A 478 -1.66 -3.70 0.66
N GLY A 479 -1.53 -3.48 -0.64
CA GLY A 479 -0.43 -4.00 -1.44
C GLY A 479 0.80 -3.10 -1.38
N ALA A 480 1.98 -3.71 -1.54
CA ALA A 480 3.25 -3.00 -1.63
C ALA A 480 4.17 -3.64 -2.67
N ASP A 481 5.06 -2.84 -3.25
CA ASP A 481 6.21 -3.32 -4.03
C ASP A 481 7.45 -2.52 -3.61
N PHE A 482 8.59 -3.20 -3.54
CA PHE A 482 9.88 -2.66 -3.12
C PHE A 482 10.84 -2.75 -4.30
N ARG A 483 11.02 -1.63 -5.03
CA ARG A 483 11.85 -1.53 -6.24
C ARG A 483 12.41 -0.13 -6.44
N ASP A 484 13.57 -0.07 -7.07
CA ASP A 484 14.16 1.18 -7.58
C ASP A 484 13.32 1.70 -8.77
N TYR A 485 12.37 2.64 -8.52
CA TYR A 485 11.49 3.16 -9.59
C TYR A 485 12.14 4.28 -10.43
N ASP A 486 13.13 5.00 -9.89
CA ASP A 486 13.77 6.15 -10.56
C ASP A 486 15.19 5.87 -11.07
N ASN A 487 15.65 4.63 -10.93
CA ASN A 487 16.96 4.17 -11.36
C ASN A 487 18.12 4.93 -10.68
N ASP A 488 18.01 5.17 -9.38
CA ASP A 488 19.07 5.80 -8.57
C ASP A 488 19.96 4.78 -7.84
N GLY A 489 19.66 3.48 -7.95
CA GLY A 489 20.38 2.38 -7.34
C GLY A 489 19.94 2.08 -5.90
N ARG A 490 18.78 2.61 -5.47
CA ARG A 490 18.15 2.35 -4.18
C ARG A 490 16.73 1.84 -4.40
N GLU A 491 16.32 0.92 -3.57
CA GLU A 491 14.95 0.41 -3.66
C GLU A 491 13.99 1.34 -2.91
N ASP A 492 12.91 1.71 -3.58
CA ASP A 492 11.83 2.56 -3.11
C ASP A 492 10.61 1.71 -2.78
N ILE A 493 9.62 2.27 -2.09
CA ILE A 493 8.41 1.52 -1.73
C ILE A 493 7.18 2.27 -2.22
N PHE A 494 6.32 1.57 -2.96
CA PHE A 494 4.99 2.03 -3.29
C PHE A 494 3.95 1.22 -2.55
N VAL A 495 2.91 1.89 -2.02
CA VAL A 495 1.86 1.26 -1.21
C VAL A 495 0.49 1.70 -1.71
N THR A 496 -0.45 0.77 -1.85
CA THR A 496 -1.85 1.09 -2.10
C THR A 496 -2.63 1.31 -0.81
N ALA A 497 -3.68 2.12 -0.89
CA ALA A 497 -4.56 2.43 0.24
C ALA A 497 -6.01 2.59 -0.21
N LEU A 498 -6.92 2.91 0.72
CA LEU A 498 -8.34 3.11 0.40
C LEU A 498 -8.61 4.44 -0.31
N SER A 499 -9.75 4.52 -0.97
CA SER A 499 -10.26 5.78 -1.52
C SER A 499 -10.39 6.86 -0.45
N ASN A 500 -10.05 8.11 -0.79
CA ASN A 500 -9.78 9.26 0.09
C ASN A 500 -8.52 9.12 0.95
N GLU A 501 -7.72 8.11 0.70
CA GLU A 501 -6.34 8.03 1.14
C GLU A 501 -5.47 8.10 -0.12
N THR A 502 -4.29 8.67 -0.03
CA THR A 502 -3.35 8.69 -1.15
C THR A 502 -2.57 7.38 -1.20
N PHE A 503 -2.09 6.99 -2.37
CA PHE A 503 -1.17 5.86 -2.48
C PHE A 503 0.26 6.37 -2.27
N PRO A 504 0.94 6.07 -1.13
CA PRO A 504 2.27 6.57 -0.88
C PRO A 504 3.32 6.01 -1.85
N LEU A 505 4.15 6.92 -2.38
CA LEU A 505 5.41 6.59 -3.03
C LEU A 505 6.54 7.07 -2.12
N PHE A 506 7.17 6.16 -1.45
CA PHE A 506 8.28 6.41 -0.53
C PHE A 506 9.60 6.24 -1.28
N ARG A 507 10.28 7.34 -1.56
CA ARG A 507 11.62 7.34 -2.13
C ARG A 507 12.66 7.13 -1.04
N ASN A 508 13.58 6.20 -1.28
CA ASN A 508 14.71 5.90 -0.41
C ASN A 508 15.81 6.98 -0.56
N LEU A 509 16.31 7.46 0.57
CA LEU A 509 17.28 8.56 0.60
C LEU A 509 18.71 8.04 0.87
N PRO A 510 19.74 8.65 0.25
CA PRO A 510 21.15 8.25 0.46
C PRO A 510 21.62 8.29 1.92
N GLU A 511 21.06 9.15 2.73
CA GLU A 511 21.34 9.29 4.15
C GLU A 511 20.60 8.29 5.05
N GLY A 512 19.81 7.43 4.45
CA GLY A 512 18.92 6.48 5.11
C GLY A 512 17.51 7.04 5.37
N GLY A 513 16.53 6.13 5.37
CA GLY A 513 15.12 6.45 5.51
C GLY A 513 14.47 6.93 4.21
N PHE A 514 13.19 7.29 4.29
CA PHE A 514 12.34 7.54 3.12
C PHE A 514 11.69 8.92 3.16
N ILE A 515 11.30 9.41 1.98
CA ILE A 515 10.46 10.60 1.83
C ILE A 515 9.22 10.24 1.02
N ASP A 516 8.04 10.63 1.49
CA ASP A 516 6.78 10.48 0.74
C ASP A 516 6.74 11.49 -0.42
N LEU A 517 6.74 10.99 -1.64
CA LEU A 517 6.65 11.76 -2.88
C LEU A 517 5.28 11.64 -3.57
N SER A 518 4.25 11.12 -2.91
CA SER A 518 2.92 10.92 -3.52
C SER A 518 2.35 12.20 -4.13
N ILE A 519 2.51 13.33 -3.46
CA ILE A 519 2.00 14.64 -3.92
C ILE A 519 2.84 15.16 -5.10
N PRO A 520 4.17 15.37 -4.98
CA PRO A 520 4.95 15.94 -6.07
C PRO A 520 5.03 15.04 -7.30
N SER A 521 4.94 13.73 -7.11
CA SER A 521 4.87 12.77 -8.23
C SER A 521 3.51 12.75 -8.95
N ARG A 522 2.49 13.46 -8.44
CA ARG A 522 1.09 13.48 -8.91
C ARG A 522 0.31 12.18 -8.68
N ILE A 523 0.90 11.21 -8.01
CA ILE A 523 0.22 9.95 -7.65
C ILE A 523 -0.94 10.24 -6.69
N ALA A 524 -0.76 11.12 -5.70
CA ALA A 524 -1.80 11.48 -4.76
C ALA A 524 -3.08 11.96 -5.46
N ALA A 525 -2.97 12.92 -6.37
CA ALA A 525 -4.11 13.46 -7.11
C ALA A 525 -4.82 12.39 -7.95
N GLY A 526 -4.08 11.44 -8.53
CA GLY A 526 -4.62 10.34 -9.33
C GLY A 526 -5.23 9.22 -8.51
N SER A 527 -4.75 8.97 -7.28
CA SER A 527 -5.14 7.81 -6.47
C SER A 527 -6.35 8.01 -5.56
N VAL A 528 -6.64 9.25 -5.14
CA VAL A 528 -7.73 9.58 -4.19
C VAL A 528 -9.08 8.91 -4.49
N PRO A 529 -9.55 8.78 -5.75
CA PRO A 529 -10.84 8.16 -6.02
C PRO A 529 -10.87 6.64 -5.81
N TRP A 530 -9.71 5.97 -5.75
CA TRP A 530 -9.58 4.54 -5.87
C TRP A 530 -9.26 3.86 -4.54
N SER A 531 -9.78 2.65 -4.36
CA SER A 531 -9.36 1.75 -3.28
C SER A 531 -8.44 0.72 -3.91
N GLY A 532 -7.12 0.92 -3.76
CA GLY A 532 -6.08 0.05 -4.31
C GLY A 532 -5.86 -1.16 -3.41
N TRP A 533 -5.69 -2.33 -4.03
CA TRP A 533 -5.38 -3.59 -3.36
C TRP A 533 -3.97 -4.05 -3.73
N SER A 534 -3.80 -4.68 -4.89
CA SER A 534 -2.47 -5.09 -5.35
C SER A 534 -1.82 -4.00 -6.18
N THR A 535 -0.49 -4.06 -6.28
CA THR A 535 0.34 -3.14 -7.07
C THR A 535 1.58 -3.85 -7.59
N GLY A 536 2.27 -3.22 -8.55
CA GLY A 536 3.60 -3.63 -9.00
C GLY A 536 4.28 -2.51 -9.80
N ILE A 537 5.58 -2.41 -9.64
CA ILE A 537 6.46 -1.42 -10.28
C ILE A 537 7.23 -2.12 -11.41
N PHE A 538 6.85 -1.90 -12.66
CA PHE A 538 7.43 -2.53 -13.85
C PHE A 538 7.48 -1.55 -15.02
N ASP A 539 8.41 -1.76 -15.95
CA ASP A 539 8.46 -1.02 -17.21
C ASP A 539 7.53 -1.71 -18.23
N PHE A 540 6.28 -1.21 -18.34
CA PHE A 540 5.27 -1.82 -19.21
C PHE A 540 5.41 -1.45 -20.70
N ASN A 541 6.15 -0.39 -21.03
CA ASN A 541 6.37 0.07 -22.41
C ASN A 541 7.80 -0.09 -22.91
N ASN A 542 8.67 -0.69 -22.09
CA ASN A 542 10.09 -0.93 -22.38
C ASN A 542 10.91 0.34 -22.66
N ASP A 543 10.54 1.50 -22.09
CA ASP A 543 11.23 2.77 -22.33
C ASP A 543 12.40 3.04 -21.35
N GLY A 544 12.67 2.12 -20.42
CA GLY A 544 13.72 2.20 -19.41
C GLY A 544 13.29 2.92 -18.14
N LEU A 545 12.00 3.26 -17.99
CA LEU A 545 11.43 3.88 -16.81
C LEU A 545 10.34 2.95 -16.25
N LYS A 546 10.36 2.71 -14.95
CA LYS A 546 9.35 1.84 -14.33
C LYS A 546 8.06 2.60 -14.06
N ASP A 547 6.96 2.01 -14.48
CA ASP A 547 5.58 2.45 -14.26
C ASP A 547 4.99 1.73 -13.03
N ILE A 548 3.80 2.17 -12.56
CA ILE A 548 3.13 1.56 -11.42
C ILE A 548 1.72 1.13 -11.83
N PHE A 549 1.41 -0.16 -11.67
CA PHE A 549 0.07 -0.70 -11.84
C PHE A 549 -0.64 -0.81 -10.49
N THR A 550 -1.97 -0.56 -10.44
CA THR A 550 -2.79 -0.82 -9.26
C THR A 550 -4.09 -1.55 -9.60
N ALA A 551 -4.38 -2.61 -8.86
CA ALA A 551 -5.65 -3.32 -8.92
C ALA A 551 -6.63 -2.67 -7.93
N ASN A 552 -7.77 -2.14 -8.43
CA ASN A 552 -8.68 -1.33 -7.63
C ASN A 552 -10.07 -1.95 -7.50
N GLY A 553 -10.67 -1.78 -6.32
CA GLY A 553 -12.03 -2.20 -6.03
C GLY A 553 -12.44 -1.83 -4.62
N ASN A 554 -13.59 -1.22 -4.44
CA ASN A 554 -14.01 -0.81 -3.11
C ASN A 554 -14.13 -2.01 -2.14
N VAL A 555 -13.85 -1.79 -0.86
CA VAL A 555 -14.11 -2.78 0.21
C VAL A 555 -15.61 -3.00 0.35
N ILE A 556 -16.39 -1.92 0.23
CA ILE A 556 -17.84 -1.91 0.42
C ILE A 556 -18.51 -2.19 -0.91
N ASP A 557 -19.22 -3.31 -1.01
CA ASP A 557 -19.90 -3.78 -2.22
C ASP A 557 -21.23 -3.05 -2.54
N ASN A 558 -21.70 -2.22 -1.61
CA ASN A 558 -22.87 -1.35 -1.74
C ASN A 558 -22.53 0.14 -1.52
N ALA A 559 -21.33 0.55 -1.89
CA ALA A 559 -20.81 1.91 -1.65
C ALA A 559 -21.72 3.00 -2.24
N GLU A 560 -22.34 2.77 -3.38
CA GLU A 560 -23.26 3.71 -4.04
C GLU A 560 -24.53 4.02 -3.22
N MET A 561 -24.89 3.14 -2.28
CA MET A 561 -26.04 3.36 -1.40
C MET A 561 -25.76 4.32 -0.25
N ILE A 562 -24.45 4.47 0.10
CA ILE A 562 -24.01 5.19 1.32
C ILE A 562 -23.07 6.35 1.01
N SER A 563 -22.57 6.45 -0.22
CA SER A 563 -21.61 7.47 -0.64
C SER A 563 -21.73 7.75 -2.15
N SER A 564 -21.02 8.77 -2.63
CA SER A 564 -20.89 9.04 -4.07
C SER A 564 -19.90 8.13 -4.80
N ARG A 565 -19.28 7.16 -4.10
CA ARG A 565 -18.24 6.29 -4.64
C ARG A 565 -18.81 5.09 -5.36
N LYS A 566 -18.01 4.55 -6.28
CA LYS A 566 -18.31 3.31 -6.97
C LYS A 566 -17.77 2.11 -6.20
N SER A 567 -18.57 1.06 -6.07
CA SER A 567 -18.15 -0.22 -5.52
C SER A 567 -17.17 -0.93 -6.45
N ARG A 568 -17.53 -1.01 -7.73
CA ARG A 568 -16.68 -1.55 -8.81
C ARG A 568 -15.78 -0.45 -9.35
N GLN A 569 -14.47 -0.70 -9.42
CA GLN A 569 -13.50 0.30 -9.84
C GLN A 569 -12.61 -0.25 -10.97
N PRO A 570 -12.13 0.60 -11.90
CA PRO A 570 -11.15 0.20 -12.90
C PRO A 570 -9.78 0.03 -12.26
N ASN A 571 -8.93 -0.81 -12.86
CA ASN A 571 -7.49 -0.77 -12.57
C ASN A 571 -6.89 0.53 -13.09
N THR A 572 -5.79 0.98 -12.50
CA THR A 572 -5.08 2.18 -12.94
C THR A 572 -3.61 1.89 -13.19
N VAL A 573 -3.01 2.65 -14.09
CA VAL A 573 -1.57 2.67 -14.32
C VAL A 573 -1.07 4.10 -14.19
N PHE A 574 0.03 4.27 -13.47
CA PHE A 574 0.77 5.50 -13.36
C PHE A 574 2.03 5.38 -14.21
N THR A 575 2.03 5.98 -15.40
CA THR A 575 3.13 5.92 -16.35
C THR A 575 4.19 6.97 -16.00
N ASN A 576 5.43 6.53 -15.84
CA ASN A 576 6.56 7.37 -15.44
C ASN A 576 6.98 8.32 -16.58
N ARG A 577 7.16 9.60 -16.27
CA ARG A 577 7.57 10.64 -17.22
C ARG A 577 9.07 10.93 -17.24
N GLY A 578 9.83 10.32 -16.35
CA GLY A 578 11.27 10.52 -16.20
C GLY A 578 11.67 11.83 -15.50
N ASP A 579 10.73 12.67 -15.14
CA ASP A 579 10.94 13.93 -14.42
C ASP A 579 10.51 13.86 -12.94
N GLY A 580 10.30 12.64 -12.44
CA GLY A 580 9.78 12.37 -11.08
C GLY A 580 8.26 12.47 -10.97
N THR A 581 7.55 12.74 -12.09
CA THR A 581 6.08 12.76 -12.12
C THR A 581 5.51 11.60 -12.93
N PHE A 582 4.26 11.24 -12.63
CA PHE A 582 3.53 10.17 -13.32
C PHE A 582 2.28 10.73 -14.02
N ARG A 583 1.86 10.02 -15.08
CA ARG A 583 0.56 10.20 -15.71
C ARG A 583 -0.33 9.03 -15.38
N MET A 584 -1.47 9.27 -14.73
CA MET A 584 -2.43 8.23 -14.38
C MET A 584 -3.40 8.00 -15.56
N GLU A 585 -3.63 6.72 -15.84
CA GLU A 585 -4.65 6.26 -16.79
C GLU A 585 -5.49 5.15 -16.15
N THR A 586 -6.78 5.11 -16.46
CA THR A 586 -7.67 4.01 -16.05
C THR A 586 -7.76 2.98 -17.17
N LEU A 587 -7.66 1.71 -16.82
CA LEU A 587 -7.85 0.61 -17.77
C LEU A 587 -9.36 0.26 -17.90
N PRO A 588 -9.79 -0.25 -19.05
CA PRO A 588 -11.18 -0.67 -19.23
C PRO A 588 -11.59 -1.80 -18.28
N GLY A 589 -12.86 -1.81 -17.89
CA GLY A 589 -13.44 -2.88 -17.06
C GLY A 589 -13.36 -2.59 -15.56
N ALA A 590 -14.50 -2.19 -14.97
CA ALA A 590 -14.63 -1.98 -13.53
C ALA A 590 -15.12 -3.25 -12.83
N ALA A 591 -14.41 -3.66 -11.75
CA ALA A 591 -14.75 -4.84 -10.96
C ALA A 591 -14.33 -4.66 -9.49
N PHE A 592 -14.47 -5.72 -8.70
CA PHE A 592 -13.88 -5.80 -7.36
C PHE A 592 -12.49 -6.46 -7.47
N HIS A 593 -11.54 -5.76 -8.07
CA HIS A 593 -10.18 -6.28 -8.22
C HIS A 593 -9.50 -6.40 -6.85
N ARG A 594 -8.58 -7.41 -6.72
CA ARG A 594 -7.84 -7.67 -5.48
C ARG A 594 -6.36 -7.96 -5.76
N GLY A 595 -5.99 -9.21 -5.98
CA GLY A 595 -4.63 -9.61 -6.29
C GLY A 595 -4.24 -9.29 -7.72
N ALA A 596 -2.96 -8.99 -7.94
CA ALA A 596 -2.34 -8.91 -9.25
C ALA A 596 -0.96 -9.55 -9.19
N ALA A 597 -0.62 -10.32 -10.21
CA ALA A 597 0.71 -10.90 -10.42
C ALA A 597 1.22 -10.52 -11.81
N PHE A 598 2.53 -10.38 -11.94
CA PHE A 598 3.20 -9.79 -13.09
C PHE A 598 4.18 -10.79 -13.70
N GLY A 599 4.23 -10.88 -15.02
CA GLY A 599 5.12 -11.73 -15.81
C GLY A 599 4.84 -11.61 -17.29
N ASP A 600 5.76 -12.03 -18.13
CA ASP A 600 5.59 -12.09 -19.58
C ASP A 600 5.00 -13.46 -19.95
N LEU A 601 3.69 -13.52 -20.08
CA LEU A 601 2.93 -14.77 -20.27
C LEU A 601 2.97 -15.30 -21.70
N ASP A 602 3.28 -14.47 -22.70
CA ASP A 602 3.38 -14.86 -24.10
C ASP A 602 4.77 -14.69 -24.70
N ARG A 603 5.78 -14.37 -23.85
CA ARG A 603 7.20 -14.25 -24.20
C ARG A 603 7.50 -13.25 -25.31
N ASP A 604 6.71 -12.20 -25.37
CA ASP A 604 6.89 -11.12 -26.33
C ASP A 604 7.75 -9.95 -25.80
N GLY A 605 8.25 -10.06 -24.57
CA GLY A 605 9.13 -9.09 -23.92
C GLY A 605 8.40 -7.94 -23.23
N ARG A 606 7.07 -8.01 -23.11
CA ARG A 606 6.26 -7.06 -22.37
C ARG A 606 5.68 -7.72 -21.13
N ILE A 607 5.59 -6.99 -20.05
CA ILE A 607 4.99 -7.50 -18.81
C ILE A 607 3.47 -7.49 -18.91
N ASP A 608 2.86 -8.66 -18.75
CA ASP A 608 1.43 -8.89 -18.60
C ASP A 608 1.02 -8.84 -17.13
N VAL A 609 -0.28 -8.75 -16.86
CA VAL A 609 -0.83 -8.73 -15.51
C VAL A 609 -1.98 -9.70 -15.39
N ALA A 610 -1.89 -10.67 -14.48
CA ALA A 610 -3.03 -11.49 -14.10
C ALA A 610 -3.69 -10.92 -12.84
N VAL A 611 -5.03 -10.72 -12.87
CA VAL A 611 -5.77 -9.99 -11.82
C VAL A 611 -6.98 -10.78 -11.34
N THR A 612 -7.12 -10.96 -10.01
CA THR A 612 -8.30 -11.55 -9.40
C THR A 612 -9.44 -10.54 -9.26
N ARG A 613 -10.68 -11.02 -9.40
CA ARG A 613 -11.92 -10.24 -9.24
C ARG A 613 -12.90 -11.01 -8.37
N LEU A 614 -13.33 -10.44 -7.27
CA LEU A 614 -14.25 -11.12 -6.35
C LEU A 614 -15.60 -11.40 -7.03
N ASN A 615 -16.07 -12.65 -6.91
CA ASN A 615 -17.30 -13.17 -7.46
C ASN A 615 -17.42 -13.05 -8.99
N GLU A 616 -16.28 -12.98 -9.67
CA GLU A 616 -16.17 -12.89 -11.12
C GLU A 616 -14.98 -13.75 -11.61
N ASN A 617 -14.90 -13.91 -12.96
CA ASN A 617 -13.73 -14.51 -13.58
C ASN A 617 -12.51 -13.61 -13.37
N PRO A 618 -11.37 -14.14 -12.89
CA PRO A 618 -10.10 -13.42 -12.98
C PRO A 618 -9.72 -13.17 -14.43
N VAL A 619 -8.85 -12.20 -14.67
CA VAL A 619 -8.44 -11.83 -16.04
C VAL A 619 -6.94 -11.80 -16.19
N VAL A 620 -6.48 -12.17 -17.36
CA VAL A 620 -5.15 -11.83 -17.87
C VAL A 620 -5.30 -10.56 -18.69
N LEU A 621 -4.58 -9.52 -18.30
CA LEU A 621 -4.40 -8.29 -19.05
C LEU A 621 -3.12 -8.45 -19.86
N ARG A 622 -3.27 -8.93 -21.11
CA ARG A 622 -2.16 -9.05 -22.03
C ARG A 622 -1.70 -7.67 -22.47
N ASN A 623 -0.44 -7.36 -22.34
CA ASN A 623 0.14 -6.11 -22.74
C ASN A 623 0.35 -6.09 -24.27
N ILE A 624 -0.42 -5.27 -24.96
CA ILE A 624 -0.37 -5.07 -26.41
C ILE A 624 0.07 -3.66 -26.79
N THR A 625 0.89 -3.02 -25.94
CA THR A 625 1.41 -1.67 -26.17
C THR A 625 2.25 -1.65 -27.46
N ASP A 626 1.88 -0.76 -28.37
CA ASP A 626 2.55 -0.61 -29.66
C ASP A 626 3.94 0.03 -29.47
N GLN A 627 4.89 -0.32 -30.35
CA GLN A 627 6.22 0.31 -30.41
C GLN A 627 6.95 0.34 -29.06
N SER A 628 6.79 -0.71 -28.26
CA SER A 628 7.61 -0.89 -27.05
C SER A 628 9.10 -0.91 -27.45
N GLY A 629 9.95 -0.36 -26.57
CA GLY A 629 11.40 -0.38 -26.76
C GLY A 629 12.00 -1.79 -26.73
N HIS A 630 13.31 -1.87 -26.92
CA HIS A 630 14.07 -3.10 -26.69
C HIS A 630 13.95 -3.53 -25.21
N TRP A 631 14.25 -4.80 -24.94
CA TRP A 631 14.11 -5.38 -23.60
C TRP A 631 15.14 -6.49 -23.34
N ILE A 632 15.29 -6.87 -22.08
CA ILE A 632 15.96 -8.12 -21.69
C ILE A 632 15.24 -8.73 -20.48
N GLN A 633 15.17 -10.05 -20.46
CA GLN A 633 14.65 -10.82 -19.32
C GLN A 633 15.71 -11.76 -18.80
N LEU A 634 15.94 -11.74 -17.49
CA LEU A 634 16.99 -12.49 -16.81
C LEU A 634 16.38 -13.49 -15.82
N ARG A 635 16.60 -14.78 -16.05
CA ARG A 635 16.34 -15.85 -15.08
C ARG A 635 17.65 -16.18 -14.39
N LEU A 636 17.74 -15.98 -13.11
CA LEU A 636 18.90 -16.36 -12.32
C LEU A 636 18.74 -17.78 -11.76
N VAL A 637 19.86 -18.53 -11.66
CA VAL A 637 19.91 -19.88 -11.11
C VAL A 637 21.07 -19.92 -10.11
N GLY A 638 20.74 -19.94 -8.81
CA GLY A 638 21.71 -20.04 -7.74
C GLY A 638 22.37 -21.43 -7.68
N THR A 639 23.63 -21.45 -7.29
CA THR A 639 24.40 -22.69 -7.02
C THR A 639 24.95 -22.70 -5.59
N LYS A 640 25.19 -21.53 -5.02
CA LYS A 640 25.51 -21.29 -3.60
C LYS A 640 24.45 -20.45 -2.91
N SER A 641 23.90 -19.49 -3.64
CA SER A 641 22.65 -18.80 -3.28
C SER A 641 21.47 -19.78 -3.40
N ASN A 642 20.30 -19.38 -2.86
CA ASN A 642 19.06 -20.10 -3.13
C ASN A 642 18.85 -20.27 -4.65
N ARG A 643 18.25 -21.39 -5.04
CA ARG A 643 18.15 -21.80 -6.45
C ARG A 643 17.45 -20.77 -7.33
N ASP A 644 16.46 -20.07 -6.81
CA ASP A 644 15.72 -19.05 -7.54
C ASP A 644 16.46 -17.72 -7.68
N GLY A 645 17.60 -17.55 -6.99
CA GLY A 645 18.36 -16.31 -6.95
C GLY A 645 17.63 -15.17 -6.24
N ILE A 646 16.58 -15.45 -5.45
CA ILE A 646 15.83 -14.43 -4.70
C ILE A 646 16.79 -13.67 -3.78
N GLY A 647 16.73 -12.33 -3.86
CA GLY A 647 17.65 -11.42 -3.16
C GLY A 647 18.81 -10.93 -4.03
N ALA A 648 19.11 -11.55 -5.17
CA ALA A 648 20.17 -11.10 -6.05
C ALA A 648 19.88 -9.69 -6.61
N TRP A 649 20.89 -8.81 -6.57
CA TRP A 649 20.82 -7.44 -7.07
C TRP A 649 21.44 -7.35 -8.45
N ILE A 650 20.72 -6.83 -9.41
CA ILE A 650 21.13 -6.75 -10.82
C ILE A 650 21.26 -5.29 -11.22
N HIS A 651 22.43 -4.94 -11.75
CA HIS A 651 22.72 -3.64 -12.32
C HIS A 651 23.07 -3.79 -13.81
N ILE A 652 22.36 -3.10 -14.66
CA ILE A 652 22.66 -3.01 -16.11
C ILE A 652 23.12 -1.61 -16.49
N VAL A 653 24.08 -1.53 -17.41
CA VAL A 653 24.62 -0.28 -17.96
C VAL A 653 24.40 -0.25 -19.46
N THR A 654 23.77 0.79 -19.95
CA THR A 654 23.56 1.06 -21.40
C THR A 654 24.22 2.38 -21.81
N GLU A 655 24.05 2.83 -23.07
CA GLU A 655 24.44 4.20 -23.47
C GLU A 655 23.55 5.26 -22.81
N SER A 656 22.26 4.96 -22.64
CA SER A 656 21.27 5.90 -22.11
C SER A 656 21.25 6.03 -20.59
N GLY A 657 21.97 5.13 -19.88
CA GLY A 657 22.08 5.16 -18.41
C GLY A 657 22.05 3.78 -17.75
N ASP A 658 21.97 3.83 -16.46
CA ASP A 658 22.01 2.68 -15.58
C ASP A 658 20.58 2.32 -15.13
N GLN A 659 20.34 1.03 -14.85
CA GLN A 659 19.10 0.54 -14.25
C GLN A 659 19.44 -0.57 -13.24
N TRP A 660 18.63 -0.65 -12.19
CA TRP A 660 18.77 -1.68 -11.16
C TRP A 660 17.45 -2.40 -10.93
N ASN A 661 17.54 -3.66 -10.55
CA ASN A 661 16.39 -4.46 -10.14
C ASN A 661 16.84 -5.63 -9.26
N ARG A 662 15.93 -6.15 -8.44
CA ARG A 662 16.16 -7.29 -7.55
C ARG A 662 15.30 -8.49 -7.97
N VAL A 663 15.83 -9.69 -7.79
CA VAL A 663 15.04 -10.92 -7.92
C VAL A 663 14.15 -11.04 -6.69
N THR A 664 12.84 -10.94 -6.89
CA THR A 664 11.81 -11.14 -5.86
C THR A 664 10.52 -11.65 -6.50
N THR A 665 9.79 -12.49 -5.78
CA THR A 665 8.44 -12.92 -6.16
C THR A 665 7.35 -12.26 -5.32
N SER A 666 7.74 -11.55 -4.24
CA SER A 666 6.83 -10.91 -3.29
C SER A 666 6.45 -9.51 -3.77
N VAL A 667 5.32 -9.40 -4.49
CA VAL A 667 4.84 -8.16 -5.10
C VAL A 667 3.34 -8.03 -4.87
N GLY A 668 2.89 -6.86 -4.41
CA GLY A 668 1.48 -6.50 -4.32
C GLY A 668 0.78 -6.98 -3.05
N TYR A 669 -0.45 -7.48 -3.21
CA TYR A 669 -1.34 -7.91 -2.13
C TYR A 669 -1.67 -9.39 -2.25
N GLY A 670 -1.14 -10.20 -1.32
CA GLY A 670 -1.39 -11.64 -1.29
C GLY A 670 -1.01 -12.37 -2.58
N SER A 671 -0.10 -11.82 -3.38
CA SER A 671 0.22 -12.28 -4.73
C SER A 671 1.70 -12.60 -4.87
N SER A 672 2.05 -13.40 -5.88
CA SER A 672 3.42 -13.78 -6.22
C SER A 672 3.66 -13.61 -7.72
N SER A 673 4.64 -12.81 -8.09
CA SER A 673 4.99 -12.55 -9.49
C SER A 673 6.08 -13.51 -9.98
N ASP A 674 6.27 -13.56 -11.32
CA ASP A 674 7.36 -14.33 -11.89
C ASP A 674 8.71 -13.83 -11.35
N ARG A 675 9.62 -14.76 -11.05
CA ARG A 675 11.00 -14.47 -10.59
C ARG A 675 11.91 -13.92 -11.67
N VAL A 676 11.46 -13.92 -12.93
CA VAL A 676 12.22 -13.40 -14.08
C VAL A 676 12.29 -11.88 -13.96
N VAL A 677 13.52 -11.36 -13.95
CA VAL A 677 13.75 -9.92 -13.87
C VAL A 677 13.73 -9.31 -15.25
N HIS A 678 12.89 -8.32 -15.44
CA HIS A 678 12.70 -7.59 -16.69
C HIS A 678 13.34 -6.21 -16.64
N PHE A 679 13.97 -5.80 -17.76
CA PHE A 679 14.46 -4.46 -18.03
C PHE A 679 14.01 -4.01 -19.41
N GLY A 680 13.26 -2.91 -19.48
CA GLY A 680 13.07 -2.18 -20.74
C GLY A 680 14.32 -1.35 -21.07
N LEU A 681 14.66 -1.27 -22.33
CA LEU A 681 15.93 -0.68 -22.79
C LEU A 681 15.72 0.53 -23.70
N GLY A 682 14.45 0.89 -23.99
CA GLY A 682 14.15 1.96 -24.94
C GLY A 682 14.72 1.65 -26.32
N ASN A 683 15.59 2.51 -26.83
CA ASN A 683 16.23 2.34 -28.15
C ASN A 683 17.56 1.55 -28.11
N GLU A 684 17.96 1.05 -26.95
CA GLU A 684 19.25 0.39 -26.77
C GLU A 684 19.20 -1.09 -27.14
N SER A 685 19.86 -1.48 -28.20
CA SER A 685 19.95 -2.86 -28.68
C SER A 685 21.08 -3.68 -28.02
N VAL A 686 21.96 -3.01 -27.26
CA VAL A 686 23.12 -3.64 -26.59
C VAL A 686 23.24 -3.12 -25.16
N ILE A 687 23.37 -4.03 -24.20
CA ILE A 687 23.71 -3.74 -22.81
C ILE A 687 25.22 -3.87 -22.68
N LYS A 688 25.90 -2.78 -22.28
CA LYS A 688 27.37 -2.77 -22.12
C LYS A 688 27.81 -3.73 -21.03
N THR A 689 27.08 -3.71 -19.89
CA THR A 689 27.41 -4.51 -18.73
C THR A 689 26.14 -4.95 -18.00
N ILE A 690 26.11 -6.22 -17.60
CA ILE A 690 25.21 -6.75 -16.60
C ILE A 690 26.05 -7.19 -15.41
N SER A 691 25.87 -6.59 -14.25
CA SER A 691 26.51 -6.96 -13.00
C SER A 691 25.48 -7.58 -12.08
N ILE A 692 25.81 -8.70 -11.42
CA ILE A 692 24.92 -9.44 -10.53
C ILE A 692 25.66 -9.61 -9.21
N ASP A 693 25.10 -9.04 -8.14
CA ASP A 693 25.53 -9.29 -6.77
C ASP A 693 24.62 -10.38 -6.19
N TRP A 694 25.13 -11.60 -6.05
CA TRP A 694 24.40 -12.75 -5.54
C TRP A 694 24.30 -12.73 -4.00
N PRO A 695 23.22 -13.29 -3.39
CA PRO A 695 23.12 -13.41 -1.92
C PRO A 695 24.31 -14.13 -1.26
N SER A 696 24.94 -15.06 -1.95
CA SER A 696 26.17 -15.74 -1.52
C SER A 696 27.39 -14.83 -1.38
N GLY A 697 27.29 -13.55 -1.82
CA GLY A 697 28.40 -12.61 -1.92
C GLY A 697 29.24 -12.74 -3.20
N ILE A 698 28.91 -13.67 -4.10
CA ILE A 698 29.55 -13.75 -5.41
C ILE A 698 29.11 -12.56 -6.26
N ARG A 699 30.07 -11.98 -7.01
CA ARG A 699 29.81 -10.95 -8.02
C ARG A 699 30.13 -11.49 -9.41
N GLN A 700 29.14 -11.43 -10.29
CA GLN A 700 29.24 -11.94 -11.65
C GLN A 700 28.98 -10.82 -12.64
N ARG A 701 29.72 -10.80 -13.77
CA ARG A 701 29.61 -9.75 -14.78
C ARG A 701 29.57 -10.34 -16.18
N LEU A 702 28.66 -9.82 -17.02
CA LEU A 702 28.57 -10.09 -18.44
C LEU A 702 28.75 -8.78 -19.18
N GLU A 703 29.34 -8.84 -20.39
CA GLU A 703 29.61 -7.66 -21.22
C GLU A 703 29.04 -7.81 -22.62
N ASN A 704 28.62 -6.69 -23.22
CA ASN A 704 28.13 -6.60 -24.60
C ASN A 704 26.98 -7.57 -24.91
N VAL A 705 25.98 -7.62 -24.02
CA VAL A 705 24.83 -8.51 -24.15
C VAL A 705 23.80 -7.88 -25.09
N GLN A 706 23.34 -8.65 -26.09
CA GLN A 706 22.32 -8.20 -27.04
C GLN A 706 20.94 -8.16 -26.36
N ALA A 707 20.14 -7.17 -26.71
CA ALA A 707 18.73 -7.03 -26.29
C ALA A 707 17.80 -8.08 -26.93
N ASP A 708 16.52 -7.98 -26.64
CA ASP A 708 15.40 -8.76 -27.19
C ASP A 708 15.57 -10.27 -26.98
N ARG A 709 15.92 -10.62 -25.76
CA ARG A 709 16.09 -12.05 -25.40
C ARG A 709 15.78 -12.35 -23.94
N PHE A 710 15.44 -13.59 -23.75
CA PHE A 710 15.43 -14.26 -22.45
C PHE A 710 16.82 -14.92 -22.23
N LEU A 711 17.42 -14.68 -21.07
CA LEU A 711 18.74 -15.19 -20.73
C LEU A 711 18.71 -15.86 -19.36
N THR A 712 19.06 -17.13 -19.29
CA THR A 712 19.32 -17.84 -18.03
C THR A 712 20.77 -17.66 -17.62
N ILE A 713 21.02 -17.18 -16.42
CA ILE A 713 22.35 -16.94 -15.85
C ILE A 713 22.52 -17.81 -14.61
N GLU A 714 23.47 -18.73 -14.66
CA GLU A 714 23.83 -19.57 -13.52
C GLU A 714 24.95 -18.89 -12.71
N GLU A 715 24.84 -18.93 -11.39
CA GLU A 715 25.81 -18.42 -10.43
C GLU A 715 27.16 -19.15 -10.59
N ARG A 716 28.28 -18.40 -10.76
CA ARG A 716 29.62 -18.96 -11.02
C ARG A 716 30.68 -18.33 -10.17
#